data_a078cbe5d8566d8cf7cffe1826077074
#
_entry.id   a078cbe5d8566d8cf7cffe1826077074
#
_cell.length_a   1.000
_cell.length_b   1.000
_cell.length_c   1.000
_cell.angle_alpha   90.00
_cell.angle_beta   90.00
_cell.angle_gamma   90.00
#
_symmetry.space_group_name_H-M   'P 1'
#
loop_
_entity.id
_entity.type
_entity.pdbx_description
1 polymer ?
#
loop_
_entity_poly.entity_id
_entity_poly.type
_entity_poly.pdbx_seq_one_letter_code
_entity_poly.pdbx_strand_id
1 'polypeptide(L)'
;MLIILPILTFIFTFLDLLGMQQTKKPASLSWRIALLQTTILSGVFIVSQSELLGLFRALEQSWVAFLWGVALLAAIVLGLKLSYLGNGLSTLVNRLRLLSKLEIVFGAALGVIILLLLVVAYLSPPNNLDSLGYHMSRVVHWAQDRSLAHYPIAFQAQLLNPIGAEVVILNLRLLRGSDQLAGLVQWFSMVMSLIGVSTLAALLGASRKGQMAAMAFAASIPMGILQSTSTQNDYVASLWLVCLAVFVLLAIKHEVSLAELLSLAAALGLGLLTKGTFYPYSVPFGVWLILHWLRQRNLALFLKRGVLIVVVVLVLNLGFWVRNIITYGGPLGPQSWVSNMTSSDRGIISFAARLVENTALNFAPPDEPTTDWMLGIIRSSLQSVYPKIKNFQLIWGWNHEDIAGNPLHITLIPVTLILLLLLARKGGIKDRRIFWYSLAVLGSFLTLTLVVHYDQYGTRYQLPFVVAWGPVFGFAISKVGVRRLAATSAFLLLLAALPWVFFNTSRPLIAVKKNPEKFSVRPISYLASTEVGSVLITRPNVILFANRTYLRVPFTGVAKAILASGCKDVGLRIDSHDTEYQYWWLLGAPQNGIRIEAISYPEILTRYADASFKPCAIICTTCAERDRLHGLNLAGTYAEAKLFMGGTYDPDKGK
;
A
#
# COMPACT_ATOMS: atom_id res chain seq x y z
N MET A 1 16.60 18.22 -5.65
CA MET A 1 15.86 19.45 -6.06
C MET A 1 14.68 19.19 -6.99
N LEU A 2 14.72 18.17 -7.86
CA LEU A 2 13.70 17.91 -8.88
C LEU A 2 12.35 17.41 -8.33
N ILE A 3 12.30 16.96 -7.08
CA ILE A 3 11.05 16.52 -6.42
C ILE A 3 10.02 17.66 -6.26
N ILE A 4 10.47 18.92 -6.39
CA ILE A 4 9.57 20.07 -6.37
C ILE A 4 8.60 20.09 -7.57
N LEU A 5 8.99 19.49 -8.71
CA LEU A 5 8.18 19.47 -9.92
C LEU A 5 6.83 18.72 -9.72
N PRO A 6 6.80 17.44 -9.27
CA PRO A 6 5.53 16.78 -8.99
C PRO A 6 4.72 17.47 -7.89
N ILE A 7 5.37 18.05 -6.88
CA ILE A 7 4.67 18.78 -5.81
C ILE A 7 3.96 20.00 -6.37
N LEU A 8 4.65 20.83 -7.14
CA LEU A 8 4.05 22.01 -7.76
C LEU A 8 2.97 21.62 -8.78
N THR A 9 3.23 20.61 -9.62
CA THR A 9 2.22 20.10 -10.56
C THR A 9 0.95 19.67 -9.83
N PHE A 10 1.09 18.95 -8.72
CA PHE A 10 -0.05 18.53 -7.90
C PHE A 10 -0.82 19.74 -7.35
N ILE A 11 -0.12 20.75 -6.81
CA ILE A 11 -0.76 21.95 -6.23
C ILE A 11 -1.50 22.73 -7.32
N PHE A 12 -0.87 23.01 -8.46
CA PHE A 12 -1.51 23.78 -9.54
C PHE A 12 -2.69 23.02 -10.14
N THR A 13 -2.55 21.72 -10.42
CA THR A 13 -3.67 20.88 -10.90
C THR A 13 -4.83 20.85 -9.90
N PHE A 14 -4.54 20.78 -8.59
CA PHE A 14 -5.57 20.84 -7.55
C PHE A 14 -6.32 22.18 -7.58
N LEU A 15 -5.60 23.32 -7.68
CA LEU A 15 -6.22 24.65 -7.73
C LEU A 15 -7.06 24.82 -8.99
N ASP A 16 -6.62 24.31 -10.13
CA ASP A 16 -7.36 24.33 -11.39
C ASP A 16 -8.66 23.55 -11.30
N LEU A 17 -8.61 22.33 -10.82
CA LEU A 17 -9.79 21.48 -10.64
C LEU A 17 -10.75 22.08 -9.61
N LEU A 18 -10.23 22.70 -8.56
CA LEU A 18 -11.04 23.38 -7.56
C LEU A 18 -11.74 24.62 -8.17
N GLY A 19 -11.03 25.42 -8.95
CA GLY A 19 -11.60 26.58 -9.65
C GLY A 19 -12.67 26.19 -10.66
N MET A 20 -12.46 25.11 -11.41
CA MET A 20 -13.43 24.58 -12.37
C MET A 20 -14.73 24.07 -11.72
N GLN A 21 -14.65 23.58 -10.49
CA GLN A 21 -15.81 22.97 -9.80
C GLN A 21 -16.71 23.98 -9.08
N GLN A 22 -16.31 25.25 -8.95
CA GLN A 22 -17.07 26.26 -8.19
C GLN A 22 -18.53 26.42 -8.63
N THR A 23 -18.83 26.22 -9.90
CA THR A 23 -20.14 26.45 -10.49
C THR A 23 -21.10 25.26 -10.37
N LYS A 24 -20.63 24.06 -9.99
CA LYS A 24 -21.40 22.82 -10.19
C LYS A 24 -21.72 22.02 -8.92
N LYS A 25 -21.11 22.28 -7.75
CA LYS A 25 -21.26 21.44 -6.54
C LYS A 25 -21.36 22.26 -5.25
N PRO A 26 -21.98 21.67 -4.19
CA PRO A 26 -21.92 22.29 -2.88
C PRO A 26 -20.45 22.55 -2.51
N ALA A 27 -20.12 23.78 -2.25
CA ALA A 27 -18.75 24.23 -2.02
C ALA A 27 -18.01 23.44 -0.91
N SER A 28 -18.73 22.73 -0.01
CA SER A 28 -18.14 21.88 1.05
C SER A 28 -17.51 20.57 0.57
N LEU A 29 -17.90 20.08 -0.61
CA LEU A 29 -17.40 18.83 -1.19
C LEU A 29 -16.42 19.09 -2.34
N SER A 30 -16.47 20.27 -2.98
CA SER A 30 -15.70 20.56 -4.20
C SER A 30 -14.18 20.37 -3.99
N TRP A 31 -13.59 20.90 -2.91
CA TRP A 31 -12.16 20.79 -2.67
C TRP A 31 -11.69 19.35 -2.43
N ARG A 32 -12.51 18.52 -1.74
CA ARG A 32 -12.17 17.11 -1.48
C ARG A 32 -12.19 16.31 -2.77
N ILE A 33 -13.22 16.51 -3.60
CA ILE A 33 -13.35 15.85 -4.90
C ILE A 33 -12.22 16.31 -5.84
N ALA A 34 -11.91 17.61 -5.89
CA ALA A 34 -10.79 18.13 -6.67
C ALA A 34 -9.46 17.47 -6.25
N LEU A 35 -9.22 17.33 -4.93
CA LEU A 35 -8.00 16.72 -4.41
C LEU A 35 -7.90 15.23 -4.76
N LEU A 36 -9.00 14.47 -4.66
CA LEU A 36 -9.03 13.07 -5.08
C LEU A 36 -8.84 12.92 -6.59
N GLN A 37 -9.43 13.79 -7.40
CA GLN A 37 -9.22 13.82 -8.86
C GLN A 37 -7.77 14.15 -9.21
N THR A 38 -7.15 15.11 -8.51
CA THR A 38 -5.72 15.42 -8.67
C THR A 38 -4.86 14.21 -8.36
N THR A 39 -5.17 13.49 -7.29
CA THR A 39 -4.46 12.25 -6.92
C THR A 39 -4.58 11.18 -8.00
N ILE A 40 -5.79 10.97 -8.55
CA ILE A 40 -6.02 10.01 -9.64
C ILE A 40 -5.25 10.44 -10.90
N LEU A 41 -5.32 11.71 -11.30
CA LEU A 41 -4.60 12.23 -12.46
C LEU A 41 -3.08 12.07 -12.31
N SER A 42 -2.55 12.35 -11.11
CA SER A 42 -1.12 12.13 -10.82
C SER A 42 -0.75 10.65 -10.94
N GLY A 43 -1.59 9.73 -10.44
CA GLY A 43 -1.37 8.28 -10.61
C GLY A 43 -1.39 7.85 -12.07
N VAL A 44 -2.37 8.32 -12.86
CA VAL A 44 -2.46 8.07 -14.31
C VAL A 44 -1.21 8.61 -15.03
N PHE A 45 -0.81 9.84 -14.73
CA PHE A 45 0.37 10.45 -15.33
C PHE A 45 1.65 9.67 -15.03
N ILE A 46 1.87 9.28 -13.76
CA ILE A 46 3.05 8.51 -13.33
C ILE A 46 3.09 7.15 -14.05
N VAL A 47 1.99 6.42 -14.12
CA VAL A 47 1.93 5.12 -14.81
C VAL A 47 2.19 5.32 -16.31
N SER A 48 1.51 6.27 -16.94
CA SER A 48 1.62 6.50 -18.38
C SER A 48 3.02 6.92 -18.81
N GLN A 49 3.65 7.87 -18.07
CA GLN A 49 5.02 8.27 -18.38
C GLN A 49 6.03 7.14 -18.15
N SER A 50 5.83 6.32 -17.10
CA SER A 50 6.76 5.24 -16.79
C SER A 50 6.68 4.10 -17.82
N GLU A 51 5.48 3.75 -18.27
CA GLU A 51 5.32 2.78 -19.36
C GLU A 51 5.92 3.34 -20.65
N LEU A 52 5.64 4.60 -21.01
CA LEU A 52 6.19 5.22 -22.21
C LEU A 52 7.72 5.27 -22.19
N LEU A 53 8.32 5.82 -21.14
CA LEU A 53 9.77 5.91 -21.02
C LEU A 53 10.42 4.51 -20.93
N GLY A 54 9.75 3.56 -20.25
CA GLY A 54 10.22 2.18 -20.13
C GLY A 54 10.35 1.45 -21.47
N LEU A 55 9.46 1.72 -22.43
CA LEU A 55 9.53 1.16 -23.78
C LEU A 55 10.81 1.57 -24.52
N PHE A 56 11.30 2.77 -24.27
CA PHE A 56 12.50 3.33 -24.91
C PHE A 56 13.77 3.20 -24.05
N ARG A 57 13.72 2.48 -22.94
CA ARG A 57 14.80 2.42 -21.93
C ARG A 57 15.28 3.82 -21.48
N ALA A 58 14.32 4.73 -21.33
CA ALA A 58 14.53 6.13 -20.98
C ALA A 58 14.04 6.48 -19.55
N LEU A 59 13.81 5.46 -18.70
CA LEU A 59 13.45 5.67 -17.29
C LEU A 59 14.66 6.15 -16.48
N GLU A 60 14.99 7.43 -16.68
CA GLU A 60 16.08 8.13 -15.98
C GLU A 60 15.63 9.51 -15.52
N GLN A 61 16.42 10.11 -14.63
CA GLN A 61 16.09 11.36 -13.95
C GLN A 61 15.74 12.50 -14.92
N SER A 62 16.50 12.65 -16.01
CA SER A 62 16.35 13.72 -17.00
C SER A 62 14.99 13.71 -17.69
N TRP A 63 14.58 12.56 -18.21
CA TRP A 63 13.33 12.42 -18.94
C TRP A 63 12.11 12.48 -18.00
N VAL A 64 12.21 11.87 -16.83
CA VAL A 64 11.14 11.96 -15.83
C VAL A 64 10.95 13.40 -15.37
N ALA A 65 12.06 14.13 -15.10
CA ALA A 65 11.97 15.55 -14.72
C ALA A 65 11.43 16.42 -15.86
N PHE A 66 11.84 16.15 -17.10
CA PHE A 66 11.34 16.86 -18.29
C PHE A 66 9.82 16.73 -18.41
N LEU A 67 9.27 15.50 -18.33
CA LEU A 67 7.83 15.28 -18.43
C LEU A 67 7.06 15.92 -17.27
N TRP A 68 7.59 15.92 -16.06
CA TRP A 68 7.01 16.66 -14.95
C TRP A 68 7.06 18.18 -15.17
N GLY A 69 8.14 18.69 -15.78
CA GLY A 69 8.24 20.10 -16.18
C GLY A 69 7.18 20.49 -17.21
N VAL A 70 6.95 19.65 -18.21
CA VAL A 70 5.88 19.84 -19.21
C VAL A 70 4.50 19.82 -18.54
N ALA A 71 4.24 18.87 -17.65
CA ALA A 71 2.97 18.78 -16.93
C ALA A 71 2.74 20.01 -16.03
N LEU A 72 3.77 20.51 -15.35
CA LEU A 72 3.71 21.72 -14.55
C LEU A 72 3.39 22.95 -15.41
N LEU A 73 4.09 23.10 -16.53
CA LEU A 73 3.85 24.21 -17.46
C LEU A 73 2.42 24.18 -18.00
N ALA A 74 1.94 22.98 -18.37
CA ALA A 74 0.58 22.79 -18.84
C ALA A 74 -0.46 23.21 -17.77
N ALA A 75 -0.29 22.78 -16.51
CA ALA A 75 -1.17 23.17 -15.42
C ALA A 75 -1.17 24.70 -15.22
N ILE A 76 0.00 25.33 -15.17
CA ILE A 76 0.09 26.79 -14.99
C ILE A 76 -0.61 27.53 -16.15
N VAL A 77 -0.30 27.17 -17.40
CA VAL A 77 -0.86 27.85 -18.59
C VAL A 77 -2.37 27.69 -18.66
N LEU A 78 -2.90 26.49 -18.44
CA LEU A 78 -4.34 26.23 -18.43
C LEU A 78 -5.04 26.99 -17.29
N GLY A 79 -4.47 26.96 -16.11
CA GLY A 79 -5.02 27.63 -14.93
C GLY A 79 -5.07 29.16 -15.07
N LEU A 80 -4.04 29.75 -15.68
CA LEU A 80 -4.01 31.20 -15.96
C LEU A 80 -5.00 31.58 -17.05
N LYS A 81 -4.98 30.89 -18.21
CA LYS A 81 -5.88 31.18 -19.35
C LYS A 81 -7.36 31.10 -19.00
N LEU A 82 -7.73 30.14 -18.13
CA LEU A 82 -9.11 29.88 -17.76
C LEU A 82 -9.50 30.51 -16.40
N SER A 83 -8.61 31.32 -15.82
CA SER A 83 -8.79 31.99 -14.51
C SER A 83 -9.11 31.01 -13.35
N TYR A 84 -8.77 29.72 -13.49
CA TYR A 84 -9.08 28.70 -12.47
C TYR A 84 -8.22 28.85 -11.22
N LEU A 85 -6.95 29.24 -11.34
CA LEU A 85 -6.04 29.42 -10.21
C LEU A 85 -6.55 30.42 -9.18
N GLY A 86 -6.93 31.61 -9.61
CA GLY A 86 -7.47 32.65 -8.72
C GLY A 86 -8.77 32.22 -8.03
N ASN A 87 -9.65 31.58 -8.78
CA ASN A 87 -10.91 31.04 -8.26
C ASN A 87 -10.67 29.89 -7.26
N GLY A 88 -9.74 29.00 -7.55
CA GLY A 88 -9.37 27.90 -6.66
C GLY A 88 -8.80 28.40 -5.34
N LEU A 89 -7.86 29.35 -5.40
CA LEU A 89 -7.23 29.93 -4.21
C LEU A 89 -8.25 30.67 -3.33
N SER A 90 -9.13 31.51 -3.93
CA SER A 90 -10.18 32.21 -3.19
C SER A 90 -11.14 31.24 -2.49
N THR A 91 -11.49 30.15 -3.17
CA THR A 91 -12.32 29.08 -2.58
C THR A 91 -11.65 28.44 -1.39
N LEU A 92 -10.37 28.09 -1.49
CA LEU A 92 -9.60 27.47 -0.40
C LEU A 92 -9.52 28.39 0.82
N VAL A 93 -9.17 29.67 0.62
CA VAL A 93 -9.08 30.68 1.70
C VAL A 93 -10.43 30.85 2.41
N ASN A 94 -11.52 30.99 1.64
CA ASN A 94 -12.85 31.12 2.21
C ASN A 94 -13.26 29.89 3.01
N ARG A 95 -12.81 28.70 2.63
CA ARG A 95 -13.05 27.46 3.38
C ARG A 95 -12.34 27.41 4.72
N LEU A 96 -11.08 27.80 4.76
CA LEU A 96 -10.31 27.84 6.00
C LEU A 96 -10.94 28.78 7.03
N ARG A 97 -11.51 29.92 6.58
CA ARG A 97 -12.21 30.89 7.45
C ARG A 97 -13.52 30.35 8.06
N LEU A 98 -14.12 29.31 7.45
CA LEU A 98 -15.40 28.73 7.90
C LEU A 98 -15.24 27.54 8.86
N LEU A 99 -14.02 27.19 9.26
CA LEU A 99 -13.76 26.10 10.20
C LEU A 99 -14.22 26.49 11.62
N SER A 100 -14.97 25.62 12.26
CA SER A 100 -15.34 25.75 13.66
C SER A 100 -14.14 25.42 14.58
N LYS A 101 -14.14 25.95 15.82
CA LYS A 101 -13.11 25.64 16.82
C LYS A 101 -12.92 24.12 17.00
N LEU A 102 -14.00 23.35 17.01
CA LEU A 102 -13.94 21.89 17.14
C LEU A 102 -13.23 21.24 15.94
N GLU A 103 -13.50 21.69 14.72
CA GLU A 103 -12.84 21.20 13.51
C GLU A 103 -11.35 21.55 13.50
N ILE A 104 -10.98 22.72 14.00
CA ILE A 104 -9.57 23.14 14.14
C ILE A 104 -8.85 22.24 15.15
N VAL A 105 -9.42 22.03 16.35
CA VAL A 105 -8.82 21.18 17.39
C VAL A 105 -8.69 19.74 16.90
N PHE A 106 -9.73 19.20 16.27
CA PHE A 106 -9.69 17.86 15.67
C PHE A 106 -8.63 17.78 14.55
N GLY A 107 -8.61 18.77 13.67
CA GLY A 107 -7.62 18.84 12.57
C GLY A 107 -6.19 18.93 13.10
N ALA A 108 -5.95 19.66 14.19
CA ALA A 108 -4.65 19.73 14.84
C ALA A 108 -4.25 18.38 15.47
N ALA A 109 -5.16 17.72 16.21
CA ALA A 109 -4.89 16.41 16.81
C ALA A 109 -4.60 15.33 15.74
N LEU A 110 -5.40 15.25 14.68
CA LEU A 110 -5.16 14.37 13.54
C LEU A 110 -3.88 14.74 12.81
N GLY A 111 -3.61 16.03 12.62
CA GLY A 111 -2.41 16.56 11.99
C GLY A 111 -1.12 16.17 12.73
N VAL A 112 -1.14 16.14 14.07
CA VAL A 112 0.00 15.64 14.86
C VAL A 112 0.27 14.17 14.55
N ILE A 113 -0.75 13.31 14.51
CA ILE A 113 -0.58 11.88 14.16
C ILE A 113 -0.01 11.74 12.74
N ILE A 114 -0.59 12.46 11.78
CA ILE A 114 -0.11 12.46 10.38
C ILE A 114 1.35 12.91 10.29
N LEU A 115 1.73 13.94 11.03
CA LEU A 115 3.11 14.46 11.04
C LEU A 115 4.09 13.46 11.70
N LEU A 116 3.71 12.82 12.81
CA LEU A 116 4.53 11.79 13.44
C LEU A 116 4.77 10.60 12.48
N LEU A 117 3.73 10.15 11.79
CA LEU A 117 3.84 9.08 10.79
C LEU A 117 4.65 9.53 9.56
N LEU A 118 4.57 10.81 9.16
CA LEU A 118 5.44 11.37 8.11
C LEU A 118 6.92 11.26 8.52
N VAL A 119 7.25 11.62 9.75
CA VAL A 119 8.62 11.53 10.26
C VAL A 119 9.11 10.09 10.23
N VAL A 120 8.31 9.13 10.68
CA VAL A 120 8.65 7.70 10.61
C VAL A 120 8.86 7.24 9.17
N ALA A 121 7.92 7.54 8.27
CA ALA A 121 7.98 7.15 6.86
C ALA A 121 9.18 7.75 6.11
N TYR A 122 9.62 8.96 6.50
CA TYR A 122 10.75 9.66 5.88
C TYR A 122 12.11 9.19 6.42
N LEU A 123 12.20 8.88 7.72
CA LEU A 123 13.47 8.50 8.35
C LEU A 123 13.77 7.01 8.22
N SER A 124 12.74 6.17 8.05
CA SER A 124 12.91 4.72 8.00
C SER A 124 13.23 4.24 6.59
N PRO A 125 14.33 3.51 6.39
CA PRO A 125 14.53 2.77 5.17
C PRO A 125 13.50 1.63 5.05
N PRO A 126 13.26 1.10 3.82
CA PRO A 126 12.49 -0.12 3.63
C PRO A 126 13.07 -1.28 4.44
N ASN A 127 12.26 -1.99 5.23
CA ASN A 127 12.78 -3.01 6.16
C ASN A 127 11.87 -4.21 6.42
N ASN A 128 10.64 -4.25 5.88
CA ASN A 128 9.82 -5.46 5.97
C ASN A 128 10.17 -6.46 4.84
N LEU A 129 9.81 -7.72 5.02
CA LEU A 129 10.21 -8.79 4.13
C LEU A 129 9.76 -8.58 2.69
N ASP A 130 8.52 -8.18 2.48
CA ASP A 130 7.96 -7.91 1.15
C ASP A 130 8.67 -6.75 0.46
N SER A 131 8.96 -5.69 1.21
CA SER A 131 9.73 -4.55 0.68
C SER A 131 11.13 -4.94 0.24
N LEU A 132 11.81 -5.77 1.04
CA LEU A 132 13.18 -6.21 0.77
C LEU A 132 13.25 -7.31 -0.30
N GLY A 133 12.19 -8.13 -0.41
CA GLY A 133 12.11 -9.26 -1.34
C GLY A 133 11.67 -8.85 -2.74
N TYR A 134 10.58 -8.05 -2.87
CA TYR A 134 10.04 -7.77 -4.19
C TYR A 134 9.64 -6.31 -4.45
N HIS A 135 9.14 -5.53 -3.47
CA HIS A 135 8.72 -4.15 -3.76
C HIS A 135 9.89 -3.25 -4.15
N MET A 136 10.91 -3.16 -3.29
CA MET A 136 12.05 -2.30 -3.53
C MET A 136 13.06 -2.93 -4.48
N SER A 137 13.19 -4.26 -4.46
CA SER A 137 14.07 -4.99 -5.37
C SER A 137 13.71 -4.71 -6.83
N ARG A 138 12.41 -4.80 -7.20
CA ARG A 138 11.99 -4.46 -8.57
C ARG A 138 12.24 -2.99 -8.93
N VAL A 139 12.09 -2.07 -7.98
CA VAL A 139 12.34 -0.63 -8.21
C VAL A 139 13.80 -0.37 -8.59
N VAL A 140 14.75 -1.04 -7.92
CA VAL A 140 16.18 -0.87 -8.22
C VAL A 140 16.58 -1.56 -9.52
N HIS A 141 16.00 -2.71 -9.86
CA HIS A 141 16.18 -3.34 -11.16
C HIS A 141 15.68 -2.44 -12.30
N TRP A 142 14.46 -1.91 -12.20
CA TRP A 142 13.92 -0.98 -13.21
C TRP A 142 14.76 0.30 -13.35
N ALA A 143 15.29 0.81 -12.24
CA ALA A 143 16.17 1.97 -12.27
C ALA A 143 17.52 1.65 -12.95
N GLN A 144 18.07 0.44 -12.74
CA GLN A 144 19.28 -0.05 -13.42
C GLN A 144 19.05 -0.23 -14.92
N ASP A 145 17.94 -0.91 -15.29
CA ASP A 145 17.64 -1.28 -16.67
C ASP A 145 16.97 -0.15 -17.47
N ARG A 146 16.60 0.94 -16.79
CA ARG A 146 15.84 2.08 -17.31
C ARG A 146 14.55 1.67 -18.02
N SER A 147 13.93 0.57 -17.57
CA SER A 147 12.77 -0.06 -18.21
C SER A 147 11.90 -0.77 -17.18
N LEU A 148 10.59 -0.91 -17.48
CA LEU A 148 9.67 -1.79 -16.73
C LEU A 148 9.62 -3.22 -17.30
N ALA A 149 10.52 -3.58 -18.22
CA ALA A 149 10.61 -4.91 -18.80
C ALA A 149 10.88 -5.97 -17.71
N HIS A 150 10.53 -7.23 -18.00
CA HIS A 150 10.94 -8.34 -17.16
C HIS A 150 12.46 -8.55 -17.25
N TYR A 151 13.03 -9.11 -16.20
CA TYR A 151 14.45 -9.38 -16.04
C TYR A 151 14.67 -10.73 -15.36
N PRO A 152 15.88 -11.32 -15.44
CA PRO A 152 16.18 -12.58 -14.76
C PRO A 152 16.13 -12.40 -13.25
N ILE A 153 15.39 -13.27 -12.53
CA ILE A 153 15.28 -13.22 -11.07
C ILE A 153 14.84 -14.57 -10.49
N ALA A 154 15.33 -14.94 -9.31
CA ALA A 154 14.90 -16.13 -8.60
C ALA A 154 13.49 -15.96 -8.00
N PHE A 155 13.23 -14.84 -7.34
CA PHE A 155 11.93 -14.56 -6.70
C PHE A 155 10.95 -13.89 -7.66
N GLN A 156 10.18 -14.71 -8.39
CA GLN A 156 9.27 -14.25 -9.44
C GLN A 156 8.14 -13.32 -8.97
N ALA A 157 7.87 -13.21 -7.67
CA ALA A 157 6.94 -12.22 -7.13
C ALA A 157 7.28 -10.77 -7.57
N GLN A 158 8.56 -10.49 -7.86
CA GLN A 158 9.02 -9.22 -8.40
C GLN A 158 8.42 -8.90 -9.78
N LEU A 159 8.07 -9.91 -10.57
CA LEU A 159 7.52 -9.75 -11.92
C LEU A 159 6.00 -9.95 -11.95
N LEU A 160 5.48 -10.86 -11.12
CA LEU A 160 4.09 -11.34 -11.17
C LEU A 160 3.11 -10.47 -10.38
N ASN A 161 3.56 -9.82 -9.30
CA ASN A 161 2.70 -8.92 -8.53
C ASN A 161 2.43 -7.61 -9.30
N PRO A 162 1.20 -7.05 -9.22
CA PRO A 162 0.89 -5.75 -9.78
C PRO A 162 1.86 -4.64 -9.33
N ILE A 163 2.06 -3.63 -10.17
CA ILE A 163 3.22 -2.72 -10.12
C ILE A 163 2.89 -1.27 -9.71
N GLY A 164 1.62 -0.94 -9.48
CA GLY A 164 1.17 0.45 -9.40
C GLY A 164 1.82 1.30 -8.31
N ALA A 165 2.06 0.73 -7.13
CA ALA A 165 2.71 1.46 -6.04
C ALA A 165 4.21 1.65 -6.31
N GLU A 166 4.88 0.63 -6.83
CA GLU A 166 6.32 0.63 -7.07
C GLU A 166 6.72 1.55 -8.22
N VAL A 167 5.85 1.72 -9.21
CA VAL A 167 6.05 2.73 -10.27
C VAL A 167 6.05 4.15 -9.69
N VAL A 168 5.23 4.43 -8.67
CA VAL A 168 5.27 5.71 -7.95
C VAL A 168 6.57 5.85 -7.16
N ILE A 169 6.99 4.78 -6.46
CA ILE A 169 8.28 4.77 -5.73
C ILE A 169 9.45 5.00 -6.70
N LEU A 170 9.45 4.34 -7.86
CA LEU A 170 10.47 4.52 -8.90
C LEU A 170 10.57 5.98 -9.35
N ASN A 171 9.45 6.63 -9.62
CA ASN A 171 9.42 8.06 -9.98
C ASN A 171 10.09 8.94 -8.91
N LEU A 172 9.72 8.74 -7.64
CA LEU A 172 10.31 9.47 -6.52
C LEU A 172 11.81 9.20 -6.40
N ARG A 173 12.24 7.92 -6.54
CA ARG A 173 13.63 7.52 -6.53
C ARG A 173 14.43 8.21 -7.64
N LEU A 174 13.96 8.19 -8.88
CA LEU A 174 14.64 8.81 -10.02
C LEU A 174 14.79 10.33 -9.82
N LEU A 175 13.74 11.02 -9.34
CA LEU A 175 13.78 12.46 -9.10
C LEU A 175 14.66 12.86 -7.89
N ARG A 176 14.72 12.03 -6.84
CA ARG A 176 15.49 12.29 -5.62
C ARG A 176 16.93 11.78 -5.70
N GLY A 177 17.17 10.70 -6.46
CA GLY A 177 18.43 9.97 -6.49
C GLY A 177 18.64 9.02 -5.30
N SER A 178 17.57 8.72 -4.52
CA SER A 178 17.63 7.81 -3.36
C SER A 178 16.23 7.29 -2.97
N ASP A 179 16.16 6.26 -2.13
CA ASP A 179 14.94 5.62 -1.67
C ASP A 179 14.28 6.29 -0.45
N GLN A 180 14.82 7.42 0.01
CA GLN A 180 14.36 8.10 1.23
C GLN A 180 12.87 8.48 1.20
N LEU A 181 12.28 8.64 0.02
CA LEU A 181 10.87 9.01 -0.14
C LEU A 181 9.95 7.80 -0.37
N ALA A 182 10.48 6.58 -0.39
CA ALA A 182 9.70 5.39 -0.73
C ALA A 182 8.52 5.15 0.24
N GLY A 183 8.74 5.29 1.54
CA GLY A 183 7.67 5.15 2.55
C GLY A 183 6.57 6.21 2.46
N LEU A 184 6.86 7.37 1.82
CA LEU A 184 5.87 8.44 1.67
C LEU A 184 4.72 8.08 0.73
N VAL A 185 4.85 7.06 -0.12
CA VAL A 185 3.79 6.61 -1.03
C VAL A 185 2.60 6.05 -0.23
N GLN A 186 2.86 5.21 0.76
CA GLN A 186 1.81 4.70 1.66
C GLN A 186 1.28 5.77 2.61
N TRP A 187 2.16 6.62 3.15
CA TRP A 187 1.76 7.74 3.99
C TRP A 187 0.81 8.71 3.25
N PHE A 188 1.16 9.11 2.04
CA PHE A 188 0.31 9.96 1.19
C PHE A 188 -1.02 9.28 0.90
N SER A 189 -1.01 7.99 0.60
CA SER A 189 -2.21 7.20 0.33
C SER A 189 -3.13 7.12 1.56
N MET A 190 -2.56 7.02 2.77
CA MET A 190 -3.31 7.13 4.02
C MET A 190 -4.02 8.50 4.10
N VAL A 191 -3.27 9.60 3.94
CA VAL A 191 -3.83 10.96 4.05
C VAL A 191 -4.97 11.17 3.04
N MET A 192 -4.78 10.77 1.79
CA MET A 192 -5.80 10.89 0.76
C MET A 192 -7.01 9.98 1.03
N SER A 193 -6.80 8.78 1.60
CA SER A 193 -7.88 7.90 2.04
C SER A 193 -8.74 8.54 3.14
N LEU A 194 -8.13 9.22 4.12
CA LEU A 194 -8.87 9.94 5.17
C LEU A 194 -9.77 11.04 4.59
N ILE A 195 -9.28 11.77 3.59
CA ILE A 195 -10.07 12.78 2.88
C ILE A 195 -11.22 12.12 2.11
N GLY A 196 -10.96 11.00 1.43
CA GLY A 196 -11.97 10.25 0.72
C GLY A 196 -13.04 9.65 1.65
N VAL A 197 -12.65 9.09 2.79
CA VAL A 197 -13.55 8.60 3.84
C VAL A 197 -14.47 9.71 4.35
N SER A 198 -13.92 10.90 4.61
CA SER A 198 -14.70 12.07 4.99
C SER A 198 -15.66 12.53 3.88
N THR A 199 -15.24 12.41 2.62
CA THR A 199 -16.07 12.72 1.45
C THR A 199 -17.24 11.74 1.32
N LEU A 200 -16.98 10.44 1.45
CA LEU A 200 -18.00 9.40 1.44
C LEU A 200 -19.01 9.60 2.58
N ALA A 201 -18.52 9.86 3.81
CA ALA A 201 -19.40 10.14 4.94
C ALA A 201 -20.32 11.35 4.67
N ALA A 202 -19.79 12.44 4.08
CA ALA A 202 -20.57 13.60 3.70
C ALA A 202 -21.59 13.28 2.58
N LEU A 203 -21.19 12.54 1.56
CA LEU A 203 -22.07 12.10 0.46
C LEU A 203 -23.20 11.19 0.96
N LEU A 204 -22.94 10.38 1.96
CA LEU A 204 -23.96 9.53 2.61
C LEU A 204 -24.87 10.31 3.58
N GLY A 205 -24.57 11.57 3.89
CA GLY A 205 -25.40 12.44 4.73
C GLY A 205 -25.00 12.47 6.21
N ALA A 206 -23.76 12.12 6.54
CA ALA A 206 -23.22 12.30 7.88
C ALA A 206 -23.03 13.80 8.21
N SER A 207 -23.29 14.18 9.45
CA SER A 207 -22.99 15.53 9.95
C SER A 207 -21.48 15.80 9.95
N ARG A 208 -21.05 17.06 10.09
CA ARG A 208 -19.61 17.40 10.18
C ARG A 208 -18.89 16.61 11.29
N LYS A 209 -19.54 16.41 12.46
CA LYS A 209 -18.99 15.58 13.54
C LYS A 209 -18.92 14.10 13.14
N GLY A 210 -19.90 13.61 12.37
CA GLY A 210 -19.85 12.25 11.81
C GLY A 210 -18.73 12.07 10.79
N GLN A 211 -18.43 13.11 9.97
CA GLN A 211 -17.28 13.09 9.07
C GLN A 211 -15.94 13.05 9.82
N MET A 212 -15.83 13.76 10.95
CA MET A 212 -14.67 13.68 11.85
C MET A 212 -14.54 12.27 12.44
N ALA A 213 -15.64 11.67 12.91
CA ALA A 213 -15.66 10.30 13.45
C ALA A 213 -15.26 9.26 12.38
N ALA A 214 -15.69 9.45 11.13
CA ALA A 214 -15.29 8.59 10.00
C ALA A 214 -13.78 8.67 9.72
N MET A 215 -13.21 9.90 9.71
CA MET A 215 -11.76 10.08 9.55
C MET A 215 -10.98 9.48 10.71
N ALA A 216 -11.43 9.70 11.96
CA ALA A 216 -10.79 9.15 13.14
C ALA A 216 -10.83 7.62 13.17
N PHE A 217 -11.96 7.02 12.75
CA PHE A 217 -12.05 5.56 12.57
C PHE A 217 -10.97 5.05 11.61
N ALA A 218 -10.83 5.66 10.43
CA ALA A 218 -9.83 5.23 9.46
C ALA A 218 -8.39 5.54 9.91
N ALA A 219 -8.16 6.67 10.58
CA ALA A 219 -6.83 7.07 11.08
C ALA A 219 -6.34 6.24 12.27
N SER A 220 -7.24 5.58 12.99
CA SER A 220 -6.92 4.79 14.17
C SER A 220 -6.81 3.29 13.92
N ILE A 221 -6.95 2.83 12.68
CA ILE A 221 -6.78 1.42 12.32
C ILE A 221 -5.33 0.99 12.60
N PRO A 222 -5.07 0.04 13.51
CA PRO A 222 -3.73 -0.40 13.86
C PRO A 222 -2.89 -0.80 12.64
N MET A 223 -3.39 -1.75 11.84
CA MET A 223 -2.73 -2.16 10.60
C MET A 223 -2.52 -0.97 9.64
N GLY A 224 -3.47 -0.04 9.56
CA GLY A 224 -3.35 1.15 8.73
C GLY A 224 -2.20 2.06 9.17
N ILE A 225 -2.06 2.32 10.48
CA ILE A 225 -0.97 3.13 11.03
C ILE A 225 0.38 2.50 10.70
N LEU A 226 0.53 1.20 10.92
CA LEU A 226 1.78 0.47 10.69
C LEU A 226 2.11 0.41 9.19
N GLN A 227 1.11 0.16 8.34
CA GLN A 227 1.28 0.14 6.88
C GLN A 227 1.63 1.52 6.30
N SER A 228 1.11 2.60 6.87
CA SER A 228 1.35 3.95 6.36
C SER A 228 2.82 4.39 6.37
N THR A 229 3.68 3.68 7.09
CA THR A 229 5.12 3.99 7.19
C THR A 229 6.01 2.95 6.49
N SER A 230 5.40 1.97 5.79
CA SER A 230 6.09 0.92 5.05
C SER A 230 6.22 1.26 3.56
N THR A 231 6.91 0.41 2.81
CA THR A 231 7.00 0.48 1.34
C THR A 231 6.20 -0.62 0.65
N GLN A 232 5.21 -1.19 1.36
CA GLN A 232 4.20 -2.10 0.80
C GLN A 232 3.15 -1.30 0.00
N ASN A 233 2.00 -1.90 -0.32
CA ASN A 233 1.00 -1.27 -1.20
C ASN A 233 -0.44 -1.31 -0.66
N ASP A 234 -0.64 -1.69 0.60
CA ASP A 234 -1.97 -1.91 1.18
C ASP A 234 -2.79 -0.62 1.32
N TYR A 235 -2.14 0.49 1.73
CA TYR A 235 -2.81 1.78 1.75
C TYR A 235 -3.03 2.38 0.36
N VAL A 236 -2.16 2.07 -0.61
CA VAL A 236 -2.37 2.49 -2.01
C VAL A 236 -3.62 1.81 -2.58
N ALA A 237 -3.80 0.52 -2.33
CA ALA A 237 -5.03 -0.20 -2.70
C ALA A 237 -6.26 0.37 -1.98
N SER A 238 -6.14 0.72 -0.69
CA SER A 238 -7.22 1.37 0.09
C SER A 238 -7.62 2.72 -0.50
N LEU A 239 -6.65 3.53 -0.92
CA LEU A 239 -6.89 4.82 -1.58
C LEU A 239 -7.71 4.65 -2.85
N TRP A 240 -7.33 3.71 -3.72
CA TRP A 240 -8.05 3.49 -4.98
C TRP A 240 -9.46 2.94 -4.74
N LEU A 241 -9.67 2.09 -3.72
CA LEU A 241 -11.00 1.64 -3.35
C LEU A 241 -11.88 2.77 -2.85
N VAL A 242 -11.34 3.66 -2.02
CA VAL A 242 -12.03 4.86 -1.53
C VAL A 242 -12.36 5.81 -2.68
N CYS A 243 -11.43 6.04 -3.60
CA CYS A 243 -11.68 6.84 -4.81
C CYS A 243 -12.78 6.21 -5.67
N LEU A 244 -12.69 4.92 -5.95
CA LEU A 244 -13.72 4.18 -6.69
C LEU A 244 -15.09 4.36 -6.03
N ALA A 245 -15.19 4.14 -4.72
CA ALA A 245 -16.43 4.29 -3.96
C ALA A 245 -17.00 5.71 -4.01
N VAL A 246 -16.15 6.75 -3.94
CA VAL A 246 -16.57 8.16 -4.09
C VAL A 246 -17.22 8.38 -5.45
N PHE A 247 -16.57 7.96 -6.54
CA PHE A 247 -17.06 8.23 -7.88
C PHE A 247 -18.26 7.34 -8.26
N VAL A 248 -18.33 6.10 -7.75
CA VAL A 248 -19.53 5.26 -7.84
C VAL A 248 -20.71 5.94 -7.14
N LEU A 249 -20.51 6.42 -5.92
CA LEU A 249 -21.59 7.10 -5.18
C LEU A 249 -22.04 8.42 -5.85
N LEU A 250 -21.12 9.17 -6.45
CA LEU A 250 -21.45 10.35 -7.25
C LEU A 250 -22.27 9.97 -8.48
N ALA A 251 -21.88 8.93 -9.23
CA ALA A 251 -22.59 8.44 -10.40
C ALA A 251 -24.00 7.90 -10.08
N ILE A 252 -24.24 7.49 -8.83
CA ILE A 252 -25.57 7.06 -8.35
C ILE A 252 -26.42 8.26 -7.89
N LYS A 253 -25.78 9.34 -7.41
CA LYS A 253 -26.50 10.50 -6.86
C LYS A 253 -27.00 11.48 -7.92
N HIS A 254 -26.29 11.63 -9.00
CA HIS A 254 -26.62 12.56 -10.09
C HIS A 254 -26.10 12.01 -11.43
N GLU A 255 -26.46 12.66 -12.51
CA GLU A 255 -25.89 12.32 -13.81
C GLU A 255 -24.38 12.55 -13.81
N VAL A 256 -23.65 11.47 -14.12
CA VAL A 256 -22.19 11.45 -14.06
C VAL A 256 -21.59 12.30 -15.20
N SER A 257 -20.74 13.24 -14.87
CA SER A 257 -19.95 13.99 -15.85
C SER A 257 -18.83 13.13 -16.43
N LEU A 258 -18.31 13.49 -17.62
CA LEU A 258 -17.18 12.78 -18.23
C LEU A 258 -15.96 12.75 -17.30
N ALA A 259 -15.65 13.84 -16.61
CA ALA A 259 -14.53 13.91 -15.68
C ALA A 259 -14.71 12.95 -14.48
N GLU A 260 -15.92 12.81 -13.95
CA GLU A 260 -16.22 11.85 -12.90
C GLU A 260 -16.16 10.41 -13.38
N LEU A 261 -16.64 10.15 -14.61
CA LEU A 261 -16.59 8.81 -15.21
C LEU A 261 -15.14 8.38 -15.51
N LEU A 262 -14.32 9.31 -16.03
CA LEU A 262 -12.87 9.06 -16.21
C LEU A 262 -12.16 8.84 -14.87
N SER A 263 -12.52 9.61 -13.82
CA SER A 263 -11.97 9.42 -12.48
C SER A 263 -12.34 8.05 -11.89
N LEU A 264 -13.60 7.61 -12.10
CA LEU A 264 -14.05 6.27 -11.70
C LEU A 264 -13.24 5.18 -12.40
N ALA A 265 -13.15 5.27 -13.74
CA ALA A 265 -12.45 4.30 -14.56
C ALA A 265 -10.95 4.23 -14.22
N ALA A 266 -10.32 5.40 -14.01
CA ALA A 266 -8.91 5.48 -13.64
C ALA A 266 -8.66 4.94 -12.22
N ALA A 267 -9.52 5.24 -11.25
CA ALA A 267 -9.42 4.67 -9.90
C ALA A 267 -9.52 3.14 -9.92
N LEU A 268 -10.43 2.58 -10.74
CA LEU A 268 -10.54 1.14 -10.96
C LEU A 268 -9.24 0.59 -11.59
N GLY A 269 -8.76 1.18 -12.68
CA GLY A 269 -7.56 0.73 -13.39
C GLY A 269 -6.30 0.80 -12.53
N LEU A 270 -6.09 1.90 -11.80
CA LEU A 270 -4.96 2.07 -10.88
C LEU A 270 -5.02 1.08 -9.71
N GLY A 271 -6.22 0.78 -9.20
CA GLY A 271 -6.41 -0.21 -8.15
C GLY A 271 -6.04 -1.62 -8.61
N LEU A 272 -6.51 -2.04 -9.78
CA LEU A 272 -6.17 -3.33 -10.39
C LEU A 272 -4.66 -3.46 -10.66
N LEU A 273 -4.01 -2.37 -11.07
CA LEU A 273 -2.57 -2.31 -11.29
C LEU A 273 -1.76 -2.29 -9.98
N THR A 274 -2.40 -2.01 -8.83
CA THR A 274 -1.70 -1.88 -7.54
C THR A 274 -1.62 -3.20 -6.78
N LYS A 275 -2.72 -3.99 -6.72
CA LYS A 275 -2.75 -5.20 -5.88
C LYS A 275 -3.77 -6.22 -6.37
N GLY A 276 -3.39 -7.51 -6.35
CA GLY A 276 -4.29 -8.59 -6.74
C GLY A 276 -5.57 -8.66 -5.92
N THR A 277 -5.52 -8.32 -4.62
CA THR A 277 -6.71 -8.26 -3.76
C THR A 277 -7.70 -7.17 -4.13
N PHE A 278 -7.32 -6.21 -4.96
CA PHE A 278 -8.22 -5.15 -5.42
C PHE A 278 -9.31 -5.69 -6.39
N TYR A 279 -9.01 -6.76 -7.13
CA TYR A 279 -9.99 -7.39 -8.02
C TYR A 279 -11.28 -7.77 -7.26
N PRO A 280 -11.24 -8.65 -6.24
CA PRO A 280 -12.44 -8.97 -5.47
C PRO A 280 -13.05 -7.77 -4.73
N TYR A 281 -12.25 -6.80 -4.29
CA TYR A 281 -12.77 -5.60 -3.62
C TYR A 281 -13.63 -4.73 -4.52
N SER A 282 -13.31 -4.61 -5.79
CA SER A 282 -14.00 -3.75 -6.74
C SER A 282 -15.35 -4.32 -7.21
N VAL A 283 -15.54 -5.64 -7.17
CA VAL A 283 -16.71 -6.33 -7.73
C VAL A 283 -18.04 -5.83 -7.15
N PRO A 284 -18.26 -5.73 -5.82
CA PRO A 284 -19.55 -5.30 -5.30
C PRO A 284 -19.90 -3.85 -5.66
N PHE A 285 -18.92 -2.96 -5.75
CA PHE A 285 -19.12 -1.58 -6.21
C PHE A 285 -19.48 -1.55 -7.69
N GLY A 286 -18.83 -2.38 -8.52
CA GLY A 286 -19.17 -2.54 -9.93
C GLY A 286 -20.59 -3.09 -10.12
N VAL A 287 -20.97 -4.11 -9.38
CA VAL A 287 -22.34 -4.67 -9.40
C VAL A 287 -23.37 -3.61 -9.02
N TRP A 288 -23.13 -2.84 -7.96
CA TRP A 288 -24.04 -1.77 -7.54
C TRP A 288 -24.22 -0.70 -8.65
N LEU A 289 -23.13 -0.29 -9.29
CA LEU A 289 -23.14 0.69 -10.38
C LEU A 289 -23.88 0.15 -11.61
N ILE A 290 -23.61 -1.10 -12.02
CA ILE A 290 -24.25 -1.78 -13.15
C ILE A 290 -25.77 -1.87 -12.90
N LEU A 291 -26.19 -2.35 -11.74
CA LEU A 291 -27.61 -2.44 -11.38
C LEU A 291 -28.30 -1.07 -11.40
N HIS A 292 -27.60 -0.03 -10.94
CA HIS A 292 -28.12 1.34 -10.99
C HIS A 292 -28.34 1.82 -12.43
N TRP A 293 -27.35 1.64 -13.31
CA TRP A 293 -27.44 2.09 -14.71
C TRP A 293 -28.45 1.26 -15.52
N LEU A 294 -28.55 -0.05 -15.31
CA LEU A 294 -29.56 -0.88 -15.97
C LEU A 294 -31.00 -0.44 -15.63
N ARG A 295 -31.25 0.04 -14.40
CA ARG A 295 -32.54 0.61 -13.99
C ARG A 295 -32.90 1.90 -14.74
N GLN A 296 -31.93 2.62 -15.30
CA GLN A 296 -32.17 3.80 -16.14
C GLN A 296 -32.77 3.45 -17.52
N ARG A 297 -32.78 2.17 -17.91
CA ARG A 297 -33.34 1.64 -19.18
C ARG A 297 -32.78 2.30 -20.45
N ASN A 298 -31.59 2.88 -20.39
CA ASN A 298 -30.89 3.45 -21.53
C ASN A 298 -29.66 2.61 -21.87
N LEU A 299 -29.85 1.58 -22.70
CA LEU A 299 -28.82 0.62 -23.07
C LEU A 299 -27.64 1.29 -23.81
N ALA A 300 -27.92 2.25 -24.71
CA ALA A 300 -26.87 2.95 -25.46
C ALA A 300 -25.93 3.73 -24.53
N LEU A 301 -26.50 4.44 -23.55
CA LEU A 301 -25.71 5.17 -22.55
C LEU A 301 -24.95 4.23 -21.63
N PHE A 302 -25.57 3.12 -21.21
CA PHE A 302 -24.91 2.06 -20.41
C PHE A 302 -23.69 1.50 -21.15
N LEU A 303 -23.84 1.12 -22.43
CA LEU A 303 -22.75 0.58 -23.23
C LEU A 303 -21.65 1.64 -23.45
N LYS A 304 -22.00 2.88 -23.78
CA LYS A 304 -21.02 3.97 -23.95
C LYS A 304 -20.17 4.20 -22.69
N ARG A 305 -20.81 4.23 -21.51
CA ARG A 305 -20.10 4.38 -20.22
C ARG A 305 -19.25 3.15 -19.91
N GLY A 306 -19.77 1.95 -20.16
CA GLY A 306 -19.05 0.69 -19.95
C GLY A 306 -17.81 0.57 -20.83
N VAL A 307 -17.93 0.86 -22.13
CA VAL A 307 -16.79 0.86 -23.08
C VAL A 307 -15.71 1.84 -22.62
N LEU A 308 -16.08 3.06 -22.20
CA LEU A 308 -15.10 4.04 -21.72
C LEU A 308 -14.34 3.53 -20.47
N ILE A 309 -15.05 2.91 -19.52
CA ILE A 309 -14.40 2.32 -18.34
C ILE A 309 -13.43 1.21 -18.75
N VAL A 310 -13.87 0.30 -19.60
CA VAL A 310 -13.03 -0.81 -20.07
C VAL A 310 -11.78 -0.29 -20.80
N VAL A 311 -11.92 0.69 -21.69
CA VAL A 311 -10.79 1.28 -22.43
C VAL A 311 -9.77 1.90 -21.46
N VAL A 312 -10.21 2.70 -20.48
CA VAL A 312 -9.29 3.33 -19.52
C VAL A 312 -8.58 2.26 -18.67
N VAL A 313 -9.30 1.25 -18.20
CA VAL A 313 -8.73 0.13 -17.43
C VAL A 313 -7.70 -0.64 -18.28
N LEU A 314 -8.04 -0.96 -19.52
CA LEU A 314 -7.12 -1.64 -20.44
C LEU A 314 -5.85 -0.83 -20.66
N VAL A 315 -5.98 0.46 -20.99
CA VAL A 315 -4.81 1.33 -21.24
C VAL A 315 -3.88 1.38 -20.04
N LEU A 316 -4.40 1.50 -18.82
CA LEU A 316 -3.57 1.57 -17.61
C LEU A 316 -2.88 0.25 -17.25
N ASN A 317 -3.47 -0.88 -17.63
CA ASN A 317 -2.94 -2.19 -17.25
C ASN A 317 -2.23 -2.92 -18.42
N LEU A 318 -2.31 -2.39 -19.62
CA LEU A 318 -1.85 -3.05 -20.84
C LEU A 318 -0.38 -3.46 -20.76
N GLY A 319 0.50 -2.56 -20.33
CA GLY A 319 1.94 -2.83 -20.24
C GLY A 319 2.24 -4.00 -19.31
N PHE A 320 1.67 -3.99 -18.10
CA PHE A 320 1.83 -5.08 -17.14
C PHE A 320 1.26 -6.41 -17.64
N TRP A 321 0.03 -6.42 -18.16
CA TRP A 321 -0.61 -7.64 -18.66
C TRP A 321 0.11 -8.21 -19.88
N VAL A 322 0.55 -7.38 -20.81
CA VAL A 322 1.29 -7.83 -22.01
C VAL A 322 2.62 -8.46 -21.63
N ARG A 323 3.38 -7.86 -20.70
CA ARG A 323 4.63 -8.46 -20.21
C ARG A 323 4.39 -9.84 -19.58
N ASN A 324 3.34 -10.00 -18.78
CA ASN A 324 2.98 -11.28 -18.19
C ASN A 324 2.51 -12.30 -19.24
N ILE A 325 1.69 -11.89 -20.21
CA ILE A 325 1.23 -12.78 -21.30
C ILE A 325 2.41 -13.30 -22.11
N ILE A 326 3.33 -12.42 -22.50
CA ILE A 326 4.54 -12.78 -23.28
C ILE A 326 5.43 -13.75 -22.51
N THR A 327 5.59 -13.54 -21.20
CA THR A 327 6.49 -14.36 -20.38
C THR A 327 5.84 -15.64 -19.91
N TYR A 328 4.59 -15.58 -19.45
CA TYR A 328 3.94 -16.65 -18.67
C TYR A 328 2.66 -17.19 -19.31
N GLY A 329 2.20 -16.62 -20.43
CA GLY A 329 0.98 -17.03 -21.13
C GLY A 329 -0.33 -16.51 -20.52
N GLY A 330 -0.30 -15.75 -19.43
CA GLY A 330 -1.49 -15.19 -18.78
C GLY A 330 -1.28 -13.79 -18.22
N PRO A 331 -2.31 -12.92 -18.21
CA PRO A 331 -2.17 -11.52 -17.78
C PRO A 331 -1.81 -11.35 -16.30
N LEU A 332 -2.14 -12.31 -15.46
CA LEU A 332 -1.83 -12.33 -14.01
C LEU A 332 -0.70 -13.32 -13.68
N GLY A 333 0.05 -13.76 -14.67
CA GLY A 333 1.11 -14.75 -14.53
C GLY A 333 0.68 -16.18 -14.86
N PRO A 334 1.52 -17.20 -14.54
CA PRO A 334 1.21 -18.60 -14.82
C PRO A 334 0.04 -19.08 -13.95
N GLN A 335 -0.70 -20.09 -14.45
CA GLN A 335 -1.86 -20.64 -13.74
C GLN A 335 -1.51 -21.15 -12.32
N SER A 336 -0.30 -21.69 -12.14
CA SER A 336 0.19 -22.13 -10.83
C SER A 336 0.27 -20.96 -9.82
N TRP A 337 0.73 -19.79 -10.26
CA TRP A 337 0.77 -18.59 -9.42
C TRP A 337 -0.63 -18.14 -9.01
N VAL A 338 -1.55 -18.05 -9.98
CA VAL A 338 -2.93 -17.66 -9.73
C VAL A 338 -3.62 -18.64 -8.78
N SER A 339 -3.43 -19.95 -8.98
CA SER A 339 -4.03 -21.00 -8.12
C SER A 339 -3.48 -20.99 -6.69
N ASN A 340 -2.22 -20.59 -6.50
CA ASN A 340 -1.62 -20.45 -5.16
C ASN A 340 -2.20 -19.23 -4.41
N MET A 341 -2.57 -18.17 -5.13
CA MET A 341 -3.15 -16.97 -4.53
C MET A 341 -4.66 -17.08 -4.32
N THR A 342 -5.34 -17.99 -5.05
CA THR A 342 -6.79 -18.12 -5.00
C THR A 342 -7.23 -19.42 -4.36
N SER A 343 -8.35 -19.39 -3.65
CA SER A 343 -8.94 -20.60 -3.06
C SER A 343 -9.55 -21.49 -4.15
N SER A 344 -9.14 -22.75 -4.19
CA SER A 344 -9.74 -23.80 -5.03
C SER A 344 -11.04 -24.35 -4.43
N ASP A 345 -11.19 -24.29 -3.11
CA ASP A 345 -12.36 -24.82 -2.39
C ASP A 345 -13.42 -23.72 -2.23
N ARG A 346 -14.52 -23.85 -2.97
CA ARG A 346 -15.63 -22.87 -3.03
C ARG A 346 -16.90 -23.36 -2.30
N GLY A 347 -16.81 -24.45 -1.53
CA GLY A 347 -17.91 -24.97 -0.73
C GLY A 347 -18.37 -23.98 0.35
N ILE A 348 -19.67 -24.04 0.71
CA ILE A 348 -20.23 -23.14 1.75
C ILE A 348 -19.53 -23.32 3.09
N ILE A 349 -19.20 -24.54 3.47
CA ILE A 349 -18.50 -24.84 4.73
C ILE A 349 -17.11 -24.22 4.72
N SER A 350 -16.35 -24.41 3.62
CA SER A 350 -15.02 -23.86 3.46
C SER A 350 -15.02 -22.32 3.43
N PHE A 351 -16.02 -21.73 2.83
CA PHE A 351 -16.22 -20.29 2.85
C PHE A 351 -16.50 -19.77 4.27
N ALA A 352 -17.41 -20.43 5.00
CA ALA A 352 -17.73 -20.08 6.39
C ALA A 352 -16.50 -20.21 7.30
N ALA A 353 -15.73 -21.29 7.14
CA ALA A 353 -14.49 -21.50 7.88
C ALA A 353 -13.47 -20.37 7.59
N ARG A 354 -13.23 -20.03 6.31
CA ARG A 354 -12.35 -18.90 5.95
C ARG A 354 -12.85 -17.56 6.49
N LEU A 355 -14.16 -17.37 6.59
CA LEU A 355 -14.72 -16.16 7.19
C LEU A 355 -14.37 -16.07 8.67
N VAL A 356 -14.44 -17.20 9.40
CA VAL A 356 -13.98 -17.28 10.80
C VAL A 356 -12.48 -17.03 10.89
N GLU A 357 -11.67 -17.71 10.08
CA GLU A 357 -10.21 -17.54 10.03
C GLU A 357 -9.80 -16.08 9.79
N ASN A 358 -10.33 -15.45 8.74
CA ASN A 358 -10.05 -14.05 8.40
C ASN A 358 -10.54 -13.06 9.48
N THR A 359 -11.64 -13.36 10.16
CA THR A 359 -12.14 -12.53 11.26
C THR A 359 -11.24 -12.68 12.49
N ALA A 360 -10.84 -13.92 12.80
CA ALA A 360 -10.00 -14.25 13.95
C ALA A 360 -8.61 -13.59 13.90
N LEU A 361 -8.03 -13.43 12.70
CA LEU A 361 -6.76 -12.70 12.52
C LEU A 361 -6.78 -11.31 13.16
N ASN A 362 -7.91 -10.62 13.14
CA ASN A 362 -8.02 -9.28 13.72
C ASN A 362 -8.03 -9.26 15.25
N PHE A 363 -8.23 -10.41 15.88
CA PHE A 363 -8.23 -10.55 17.34
C PHE A 363 -6.97 -11.23 17.85
N ALA A 364 -5.94 -11.43 16.99
CA ALA A 364 -4.70 -12.07 17.41
C ALA A 364 -4.15 -11.37 18.66
N PRO A 365 -4.05 -12.09 19.79
CA PRO A 365 -3.63 -11.52 21.05
C PRO A 365 -2.16 -11.09 21.01
N PRO A 366 -1.71 -10.24 21.94
CA PRO A 366 -0.33 -9.78 21.99
C PRO A 366 0.65 -10.80 22.57
N ASP A 367 0.18 -11.97 23.01
CA ASP A 367 0.98 -13.01 23.67
C ASP A 367 0.67 -14.41 23.12
N GLU A 368 1.67 -15.28 23.17
CA GLU A 368 1.61 -16.64 22.66
C GLU A 368 0.58 -17.52 23.41
N PRO A 369 0.52 -17.53 24.76
CA PRO A 369 -0.43 -18.40 25.46
C PRO A 369 -1.90 -18.09 25.13
N THR A 370 -2.27 -16.82 25.01
CA THR A 370 -3.64 -16.42 24.65
C THR A 370 -3.94 -16.75 23.19
N THR A 371 -2.93 -16.63 22.30
CA THR A 371 -3.04 -17.03 20.90
C THR A 371 -3.31 -18.53 20.78
N ASP A 372 -2.55 -19.36 21.49
CA ASP A 372 -2.71 -20.81 21.48
C ASP A 372 -4.06 -21.25 22.05
N TRP A 373 -4.52 -20.61 23.12
CA TRP A 373 -5.85 -20.84 23.68
C TRP A 373 -6.95 -20.53 22.67
N MET A 374 -6.87 -19.38 21.98
CA MET A 374 -7.85 -19.00 20.97
C MET A 374 -7.81 -19.95 19.77
N LEU A 375 -6.65 -20.35 19.30
CA LEU A 375 -6.47 -21.37 18.27
C LEU A 375 -7.10 -22.70 18.66
N GLY A 376 -6.89 -23.15 19.90
CA GLY A 376 -7.47 -24.36 20.45
C GLY A 376 -8.99 -24.36 20.38
N ILE A 377 -9.63 -23.27 20.78
CA ILE A 377 -11.09 -23.10 20.70
C ILE A 377 -11.58 -23.16 19.25
N ILE A 378 -10.97 -22.38 18.35
CA ILE A 378 -11.41 -22.32 16.94
C ILE A 378 -11.24 -23.68 16.27
N ARG A 379 -10.09 -24.34 16.44
CA ARG A 379 -9.82 -25.64 15.85
C ARG A 379 -10.78 -26.71 16.38
N SER A 380 -10.96 -26.83 17.71
CA SER A 380 -11.87 -27.81 18.30
C SER A 380 -13.33 -27.61 17.89
N SER A 381 -13.77 -26.35 17.73
CA SER A 381 -15.14 -26.03 17.34
C SER A 381 -15.45 -26.35 15.88
N LEU A 382 -14.48 -26.27 14.98
CA LEU A 382 -14.69 -26.39 13.53
C LEU A 382 -14.14 -27.70 12.94
N GLN A 383 -13.28 -28.44 13.64
CA GLN A 383 -12.57 -29.60 13.10
C GLN A 383 -13.50 -30.71 12.58
N SER A 384 -14.65 -30.90 13.20
CA SER A 384 -15.63 -31.92 12.78
C SER A 384 -16.28 -31.62 11.43
N VAL A 385 -16.51 -30.32 11.12
CA VAL A 385 -17.19 -29.89 9.89
C VAL A 385 -16.19 -29.41 8.82
N TYR A 386 -15.00 -28.96 9.23
CA TYR A 386 -13.93 -28.50 8.35
C TYR A 386 -12.56 -29.00 8.81
N PRO A 387 -12.15 -30.22 8.44
CA PRO A 387 -10.91 -30.84 8.92
C PRO A 387 -9.65 -30.05 8.58
N LYS A 388 -9.66 -29.24 7.49
CA LYS A 388 -8.52 -28.38 7.09
C LYS A 388 -8.22 -27.28 8.11
N ILE A 389 -9.14 -26.96 9.04
CA ILE A 389 -8.94 -25.97 10.10
C ILE A 389 -7.73 -26.27 11.00
N LYS A 390 -7.30 -27.54 11.07
CA LYS A 390 -6.09 -27.93 11.79
C LYS A 390 -4.83 -27.18 11.34
N ASN A 391 -4.82 -26.71 10.08
CA ASN A 391 -3.71 -25.96 9.49
C ASN A 391 -3.85 -24.45 9.72
N PHE A 392 -4.95 -23.99 10.30
CA PHE A 392 -5.15 -22.59 10.64
C PHE A 392 -4.12 -22.14 11.67
N GLN A 393 -3.44 -21.03 11.42
CA GLN A 393 -2.42 -20.45 12.28
C GLN A 393 -2.75 -19.00 12.57
N LEU A 394 -2.47 -18.57 13.78
CA LEU A 394 -2.45 -17.16 14.17
C LEU A 394 -1.02 -16.83 14.57
N ILE A 395 -0.51 -15.74 14.03
CA ILE A 395 0.77 -15.19 14.47
C ILE A 395 0.46 -14.09 15.48
N TRP A 396 1.11 -14.13 16.64
CA TRP A 396 0.98 -13.07 17.63
C TRP A 396 1.89 -11.89 17.29
N GLY A 397 1.40 -10.69 17.54
CA GLY A 397 2.14 -9.45 17.30
C GLY A 397 1.19 -8.28 17.07
N TRP A 398 1.01 -7.45 18.10
CA TRP A 398 0.04 -6.35 18.04
C TRP A 398 0.56 -5.13 17.26
N ASN A 399 1.86 -4.94 17.13
CA ASN A 399 2.52 -3.73 16.61
C ASN A 399 3.50 -3.99 15.46
N HIS A 400 3.31 -5.10 14.73
CA HIS A 400 4.08 -5.42 13.54
C HIS A 400 3.24 -5.23 12.28
N GLU A 401 3.80 -4.59 11.26
CA GLU A 401 3.12 -4.20 10.01
C GLU A 401 2.60 -5.35 9.16
N ASP A 402 3.06 -6.59 9.39
CA ASP A 402 2.59 -7.73 8.63
C ASP A 402 1.45 -8.50 9.32
N ILE A 403 1.31 -8.37 10.65
CA ILE A 403 0.45 -9.28 11.44
C ILE A 403 -0.49 -8.58 12.43
N ALA A 404 -0.35 -7.27 12.67
CA ALA A 404 -1.18 -6.57 13.64
C ALA A 404 -2.68 -6.71 13.36
N GLY A 405 -3.45 -7.10 14.36
CA GLY A 405 -4.91 -7.15 14.30
C GLY A 405 -5.57 -5.77 14.42
N ASN A 406 -6.88 -5.73 14.12
CA ASN A 406 -7.71 -4.51 14.23
C ASN A 406 -8.91 -4.75 15.16
N PRO A 407 -8.75 -5.24 16.40
CA PRO A 407 -9.85 -5.78 17.20
C PRO A 407 -10.96 -4.76 17.46
N LEU A 408 -10.59 -3.52 17.81
CA LEU A 408 -11.58 -2.44 18.03
C LEU A 408 -12.42 -2.19 16.77
N HIS A 409 -11.79 -2.09 15.61
CA HIS A 409 -12.46 -1.74 14.35
C HIS A 409 -13.39 -2.85 13.87
N ILE A 410 -12.95 -4.11 13.94
CA ILE A 410 -13.75 -5.27 13.56
C ILE A 410 -14.96 -5.44 14.52
N THR A 411 -14.80 -5.16 15.81
CA THR A 411 -15.91 -5.15 16.78
C THR A 411 -16.89 -4.01 16.49
N LEU A 412 -16.42 -2.83 16.09
CA LEU A 412 -17.28 -1.70 15.76
C LEU A 412 -18.11 -1.92 14.48
N ILE A 413 -17.73 -2.84 13.58
CA ILE A 413 -18.50 -3.15 12.37
C ILE A 413 -19.90 -3.71 12.70
N PRO A 414 -20.06 -4.85 13.41
CA PRO A 414 -21.38 -5.36 13.77
C PRO A 414 -22.15 -4.39 14.68
N VAL A 415 -21.49 -3.71 15.61
CA VAL A 415 -22.14 -2.68 16.44
C VAL A 415 -22.73 -1.57 15.56
N THR A 416 -22.02 -1.13 14.54
CA THR A 416 -22.49 -0.10 13.59
C THR A 416 -23.68 -0.62 12.76
N LEU A 417 -23.65 -1.88 12.33
CA LEU A 417 -24.78 -2.50 11.61
C LEU A 417 -26.04 -2.56 12.46
N ILE A 418 -25.93 -3.04 13.70
CA ILE A 418 -27.06 -3.08 14.64
C ILE A 418 -27.60 -1.66 14.82
N LEU A 419 -26.74 -0.67 15.01
CA LEU A 419 -27.13 0.72 15.16
C LEU A 419 -27.88 1.24 13.91
N LEU A 420 -27.40 0.94 12.71
CA LEU A 420 -28.09 1.30 11.46
C LEU A 420 -29.48 0.66 11.36
N LEU A 421 -29.62 -0.60 11.73
CA LEU A 421 -30.90 -1.30 11.71
C LEU A 421 -31.89 -0.69 12.71
N LEU A 422 -31.42 -0.35 13.92
CA LEU A 422 -32.23 0.32 14.94
C LEU A 422 -32.68 1.72 14.50
N LEU A 423 -31.78 2.50 13.87
CA LEU A 423 -32.08 3.81 13.32
C LEU A 423 -33.08 3.72 12.16
N ALA A 424 -32.97 2.69 11.31
CA ALA A 424 -33.88 2.46 10.21
C ALA A 424 -35.29 2.14 10.72
N ARG A 425 -35.41 1.25 11.71
CA ARG A 425 -36.70 0.90 12.35
C ARG A 425 -37.40 2.12 12.96
N LYS A 426 -36.63 3.07 13.50
CA LYS A 426 -37.17 4.33 14.04
C LYS A 426 -37.46 5.39 12.97
N GLY A 427 -37.33 5.08 11.67
CA GLY A 427 -37.52 6.05 10.57
C GLY A 427 -36.43 7.13 10.47
N GLY A 428 -35.33 7.00 11.19
CA GLY A 428 -34.23 7.98 11.22
C GLY A 428 -33.36 8.00 9.95
N ILE A 429 -33.53 7.05 9.04
CA ILE A 429 -32.75 6.93 7.80
C ILE A 429 -33.69 7.10 6.61
N LYS A 430 -33.61 8.27 5.97
CA LYS A 430 -34.40 8.58 4.75
C LYS A 430 -33.69 8.11 3.48
N ASP A 431 -32.37 8.22 3.42
CA ASP A 431 -31.56 7.87 2.25
C ASP A 431 -31.07 6.41 2.33
N ARG A 432 -31.61 5.56 1.47
CA ARG A 432 -31.27 4.12 1.43
C ARG A 432 -29.89 3.82 0.84
N ARG A 433 -29.18 4.81 0.29
CA ARG A 433 -27.82 4.63 -0.28
C ARG A 433 -26.81 4.16 0.77
N ILE A 434 -27.00 4.51 2.04
CA ILE A 434 -26.16 4.01 3.14
C ILE A 434 -26.20 2.47 3.24
N PHE A 435 -27.35 1.84 3.04
CA PHE A 435 -27.47 0.38 3.08
C PHE A 435 -26.78 -0.28 1.89
N TRP A 436 -26.96 0.27 0.68
CA TRP A 436 -26.27 -0.22 -0.52
C TRP A 436 -24.77 -0.06 -0.42
N TYR A 437 -24.30 1.07 0.11
CA TYR A 437 -22.88 1.29 0.38
C TYR A 437 -22.35 0.29 1.41
N SER A 438 -23.05 0.10 2.54
CA SER A 438 -22.66 -0.88 3.57
C SER A 438 -22.63 -2.31 3.01
N LEU A 439 -23.62 -2.66 2.16
CA LEU A 439 -23.67 -3.95 1.48
C LEU A 439 -22.49 -4.11 0.49
N ALA A 440 -22.13 -3.07 -0.25
CA ALA A 440 -20.97 -3.12 -1.16
C ALA A 440 -19.67 -3.30 -0.38
N VAL A 441 -19.47 -2.62 0.74
CA VAL A 441 -18.28 -2.76 1.59
C VAL A 441 -18.21 -4.16 2.24
N LEU A 442 -19.32 -4.67 2.79
CA LEU A 442 -19.38 -6.05 3.32
C LEU A 442 -19.16 -7.07 2.20
N GLY A 443 -19.82 -6.86 1.05
CA GLY A 443 -19.63 -7.69 -0.13
C GLY A 443 -18.18 -7.76 -0.57
N SER A 444 -17.43 -6.66 -0.47
CA SER A 444 -16.00 -6.61 -0.77
C SER A 444 -15.17 -7.53 0.15
N PHE A 445 -15.48 -7.57 1.44
CA PHE A 445 -14.86 -8.52 2.36
C PHE A 445 -15.25 -9.97 2.07
N LEU A 446 -16.53 -10.21 1.77
CA LEU A 446 -17.01 -11.55 1.41
C LEU A 446 -16.40 -12.06 0.10
N THR A 447 -16.29 -11.21 -0.93
CA THR A 447 -15.65 -11.59 -2.20
C THR A 447 -14.15 -11.80 -2.03
N LEU A 448 -13.46 -11.02 -1.18
CA LEU A 448 -12.07 -11.29 -0.81
C LEU A 448 -11.93 -12.68 -0.19
N THR A 449 -12.71 -12.97 0.84
CA THR A 449 -12.70 -14.27 1.56
C THR A 449 -13.09 -15.45 0.65
N LEU A 450 -13.97 -15.23 -0.33
CA LEU A 450 -14.35 -16.25 -1.30
C LEU A 450 -13.22 -16.58 -2.29
N VAL A 451 -12.51 -15.56 -2.77
CA VAL A 451 -11.57 -15.67 -3.87
C VAL A 451 -10.13 -15.92 -3.40
N VAL A 452 -9.69 -15.20 -2.37
CA VAL A 452 -8.28 -15.23 -1.91
C VAL A 452 -8.10 -16.39 -0.92
N HIS A 453 -6.98 -17.10 -1.08
CA HIS A 453 -6.58 -18.13 -0.13
C HIS A 453 -6.35 -17.51 1.25
N TYR A 454 -6.65 -18.27 2.33
CA TYR A 454 -6.30 -17.85 3.67
C TYR A 454 -4.78 -17.66 3.80
N ASP A 455 -4.38 -16.55 4.39
CA ASP A 455 -2.99 -16.22 4.70
C ASP A 455 -2.90 -15.66 6.13
N GLN A 456 -1.94 -16.13 6.90
CA GLN A 456 -1.68 -15.65 8.26
C GLN A 456 -1.33 -14.16 8.34
N TYR A 457 -0.89 -13.56 7.21
CA TYR A 457 -0.64 -12.12 7.03
C TYR A 457 -1.86 -11.37 6.50
N GLY A 458 -3.03 -12.00 6.49
CA GLY A 458 -4.26 -11.52 5.85
C GLY A 458 -4.87 -10.25 6.44
N THR A 459 -4.49 -9.83 7.66
CA THR A 459 -5.00 -8.58 8.26
C THR A 459 -4.68 -7.36 7.42
N ARG A 460 -3.51 -7.30 6.78
CA ARG A 460 -3.15 -6.22 5.85
C ARG A 460 -4.00 -6.24 4.58
N TYR A 461 -4.36 -7.43 4.08
CA TYR A 461 -5.25 -7.54 2.91
C TYR A 461 -6.65 -7.00 3.19
N GLN A 462 -7.07 -6.98 4.46
CA GLN A 462 -8.37 -6.48 4.91
C GLN A 462 -8.39 -4.96 5.12
N LEU A 463 -7.24 -4.28 5.06
CA LEU A 463 -7.14 -2.84 5.29
C LEU A 463 -8.11 -2.01 4.42
N PRO A 464 -8.26 -2.27 3.08
CA PRO A 464 -9.21 -1.52 2.25
C PRO A 464 -10.66 -1.65 2.74
N PHE A 465 -11.06 -2.83 3.23
CA PHE A 465 -12.39 -3.06 3.80
C PHE A 465 -12.61 -2.22 5.06
N VAL A 466 -11.67 -2.26 6.01
CA VAL A 466 -11.81 -1.55 7.28
C VAL A 466 -11.81 -0.04 7.06
N VAL A 467 -10.95 0.48 6.17
CA VAL A 467 -10.93 1.91 5.78
C VAL A 467 -12.26 2.33 5.16
N ALA A 468 -12.79 1.53 4.22
CA ALA A 468 -14.06 1.81 3.55
C ALA A 468 -15.28 1.71 4.48
N TRP A 469 -15.16 1.09 5.67
CA TRP A 469 -16.20 1.08 6.68
C TRP A 469 -16.33 2.39 7.47
N GLY A 470 -15.28 3.19 7.55
CA GLY A 470 -15.27 4.45 8.29
C GLY A 470 -16.45 5.39 7.98
N PRO A 471 -16.89 5.59 6.71
CA PRO A 471 -18.06 6.37 6.37
C PRO A 471 -19.37 5.85 6.99
N VAL A 472 -19.52 4.51 7.11
CA VAL A 472 -20.68 3.86 7.70
C VAL A 472 -20.74 4.16 9.20
N PHE A 473 -19.60 3.99 9.89
CA PHE A 473 -19.45 4.34 11.30
C PHE A 473 -19.78 5.82 11.55
N GLY A 474 -19.15 6.71 10.80
CA GLY A 474 -19.38 8.16 10.95
C GLY A 474 -20.81 8.59 10.69
N PHE A 475 -21.48 8.01 9.70
CA PHE A 475 -22.90 8.22 9.45
C PHE A 475 -23.73 7.75 10.63
N ALA A 476 -23.60 6.48 11.03
CA ALA A 476 -24.41 5.87 12.09
C ALA A 476 -24.29 6.66 13.40
N ILE A 477 -23.06 6.92 13.88
CA ILE A 477 -22.83 7.62 15.14
C ILE A 477 -23.37 9.06 15.10
N SER A 478 -23.42 9.69 13.92
CA SER A 478 -23.95 11.06 13.77
C SER A 478 -25.48 11.12 13.82
N LYS A 479 -26.17 9.99 13.66
CA LYS A 479 -27.64 9.87 13.66
C LYS A 479 -28.23 9.42 15.00
N VAL A 480 -27.41 9.04 15.97
CA VAL A 480 -27.87 8.58 17.31
C VAL A 480 -28.61 9.69 18.09
N GLY A 481 -28.41 10.95 17.74
CA GLY A 481 -29.07 12.08 18.41
C GLY A 481 -28.37 12.61 19.66
N VAL A 482 -27.36 11.90 20.18
CA VAL A 482 -26.55 12.36 21.33
C VAL A 482 -25.55 13.42 20.87
N ARG A 483 -25.74 14.67 21.34
CA ARG A 483 -25.07 15.89 20.83
C ARG A 483 -23.54 15.80 20.75
N ARG A 484 -22.87 15.12 21.67
CA ARG A 484 -21.41 15.05 21.75
C ARG A 484 -20.82 13.72 21.26
N LEU A 485 -21.63 12.67 21.11
CA LEU A 485 -21.17 11.30 20.89
C LEU A 485 -20.18 11.19 19.71
N ALA A 486 -20.55 11.71 18.52
CA ALA A 486 -19.68 11.60 17.35
C ALA A 486 -18.34 12.35 17.52
N ALA A 487 -18.31 13.49 18.18
CA ALA A 487 -17.07 14.22 18.46
C ALA A 487 -16.22 13.48 19.51
N THR A 488 -16.84 13.01 20.59
CA THR A 488 -16.14 12.24 21.63
C THR A 488 -15.56 10.96 21.07
N SER A 489 -16.32 10.20 20.28
CA SER A 489 -15.83 9.00 19.59
C SER A 489 -14.64 9.30 18.69
N ALA A 490 -14.66 10.45 17.97
CA ALA A 490 -13.54 10.84 17.11
C ALA A 490 -12.25 11.04 17.92
N PHE A 491 -12.29 11.75 19.04
CA PHE A 491 -11.10 11.97 19.88
C PHE A 491 -10.64 10.70 20.60
N LEU A 492 -11.56 9.86 21.08
CA LEU A 492 -11.23 8.58 21.70
C LEU A 492 -10.52 7.64 20.71
N LEU A 493 -10.97 7.59 19.45
CA LEU A 493 -10.31 6.81 18.40
C LEU A 493 -8.90 7.34 18.09
N LEU A 494 -8.70 8.67 18.01
CA LEU A 494 -7.36 9.23 17.83
C LEU A 494 -6.45 8.92 19.03
N LEU A 495 -6.97 8.95 20.24
CA LEU A 495 -6.21 8.56 21.43
C LEU A 495 -5.85 7.07 21.42
N ALA A 496 -6.80 6.22 21.02
CA ALA A 496 -6.58 4.78 20.86
C ALA A 496 -5.52 4.44 19.79
N ALA A 497 -5.26 5.34 18.83
CA ALA A 497 -4.23 5.16 17.80
C ALA A 497 -2.79 5.25 18.32
N LEU A 498 -2.56 6.01 19.42
CA LEU A 498 -1.24 6.40 19.87
C LEU A 498 -0.26 5.24 20.14
N PRO A 499 -0.67 4.08 20.70
CA PRO A 499 0.24 2.96 20.88
C PRO A 499 0.91 2.52 19.57
N TRP A 500 0.16 2.42 18.48
CA TRP A 500 0.71 2.01 17.17
C TRP A 500 1.54 3.11 16.49
N VAL A 501 1.25 4.38 16.78
CA VAL A 501 2.05 5.52 16.30
C VAL A 501 3.44 5.51 16.96
N PHE A 502 3.52 5.19 18.25
CA PHE A 502 4.78 5.28 19.00
C PHE A 502 5.58 3.97 19.02
N PHE A 503 4.92 2.81 19.06
CA PHE A 503 5.53 1.53 19.40
C PHE A 503 5.51 0.53 18.23
N ASN A 504 5.82 0.96 17.01
CA ASN A 504 6.02 0.04 15.90
C ASN A 504 7.24 -0.84 16.16
N THR A 505 7.15 -2.16 15.91
CA THR A 505 8.25 -3.11 16.20
C THR A 505 9.48 -2.84 15.35
N SER A 506 9.30 -2.56 14.07
CA SER A 506 10.40 -2.42 13.10
C SER A 506 10.83 -0.97 12.86
N ARG A 507 9.98 0.01 13.22
CA ARG A 507 10.20 1.45 13.02
C ARG A 507 9.67 2.29 14.20
N PRO A 508 10.13 2.04 15.43
CA PRO A 508 9.58 2.70 16.62
C PRO A 508 9.98 4.17 16.69
N LEU A 509 9.03 5.03 17.05
CA LEU A 509 9.36 6.38 17.55
C LEU A 509 9.92 6.32 18.96
N ILE A 510 9.31 5.48 19.81
CA ILE A 510 9.77 5.21 21.18
C ILE A 510 10.18 3.73 21.23
N ALA A 511 11.47 3.49 21.51
CA ALA A 511 12.03 2.17 21.69
C ALA A 511 12.39 1.94 23.15
N VAL A 512 11.90 0.84 23.72
CA VAL A 512 12.34 0.34 25.01
C VAL A 512 13.21 -0.89 24.75
N LYS A 513 14.50 -0.80 25.08
CA LYS A 513 15.41 -1.94 24.93
C LYS A 513 14.91 -3.12 25.77
N LYS A 514 14.86 -4.30 25.18
CA LYS A 514 14.63 -5.55 25.87
C LYS A 514 15.78 -5.77 26.84
N ASN A 515 15.59 -5.43 28.11
CA ASN A 515 16.53 -5.79 29.17
C ASN A 515 15.96 -6.99 29.92
N PRO A 516 16.45 -8.24 29.68
CA PRO A 516 15.82 -9.44 30.23
C PRO A 516 15.79 -9.50 31.75
N GLU A 517 16.63 -8.72 32.43
CA GLU A 517 16.84 -8.85 33.88
C GLU A 517 16.12 -7.82 34.76
N LYS A 518 15.53 -6.74 34.22
CA LYS A 518 15.06 -5.59 35.06
C LYS A 518 13.62 -5.12 34.89
N PHE A 519 12.81 -5.69 34.01
CA PHE A 519 11.42 -5.23 33.83
C PHE A 519 10.41 -6.33 34.19
N SER A 520 9.97 -6.34 35.43
CA SER A 520 8.91 -7.23 35.95
C SER A 520 7.49 -6.71 35.75
N VAL A 521 7.29 -5.56 35.12
CA VAL A 521 5.94 -5.01 34.83
C VAL A 521 5.52 -5.46 33.43
N ARG A 522 4.93 -6.63 33.35
CA ARG A 522 4.55 -7.35 32.13
C ARG A 522 3.83 -6.52 31.02
N PRO A 523 2.86 -5.60 31.29
CA PRO A 523 2.19 -4.92 30.18
C PRO A 523 3.09 -3.95 29.40
N ILE A 524 4.01 -3.24 30.04
CA ILE A 524 4.83 -2.22 29.37
C ILE A 524 6.01 -2.84 28.60
N SER A 525 6.58 -3.94 29.08
CA SER A 525 7.65 -4.65 28.35
C SER A 525 7.16 -5.28 27.05
N TYR A 526 5.93 -5.77 27.00
CA TYR A 526 5.30 -6.26 25.77
C TYR A 526 4.97 -5.14 24.77
N LEU A 527 4.62 -3.95 25.28
CA LEU A 527 4.23 -2.82 24.43
C LEU A 527 5.40 -2.18 23.68
N ALA A 528 6.61 -2.24 24.22
CA ALA A 528 7.71 -1.41 23.75
C ALA A 528 9.02 -2.15 23.45
N SER A 529 9.08 -3.49 23.64
CA SER A 529 10.33 -4.23 23.40
C SER A 529 10.62 -4.37 21.90
N THR A 530 11.75 -3.84 21.47
CA THR A 530 12.25 -3.93 20.09
C THR A 530 13.75 -4.22 20.11
N GLU A 531 14.24 -4.94 19.10
CA GLU A 531 15.68 -5.18 18.91
C GLU A 531 16.40 -3.96 18.33
N VAL A 532 15.63 -3.01 17.77
CA VAL A 532 16.14 -1.77 17.18
C VAL A 532 15.77 -0.56 18.06
N GLY A 533 16.61 0.46 18.03
CA GLY A 533 16.34 1.73 18.70
C GLY A 533 15.33 2.60 17.95
N SER A 534 14.96 3.74 18.56
CA SER A 534 14.09 4.73 17.93
C SER A 534 14.64 5.18 16.57
N VAL A 535 13.74 5.32 15.57
CA VAL A 535 14.09 5.82 14.23
C VAL A 535 14.69 7.22 14.25
N LEU A 536 14.46 8.00 15.32
CA LEU A 536 14.99 9.35 15.47
C LEU A 536 16.50 9.40 15.72
N ILE A 537 17.08 8.34 16.31
CA ILE A 537 18.48 8.30 16.76
C ILE A 537 19.25 7.09 16.22
N THR A 538 18.55 6.10 15.66
CA THR A 538 19.18 4.87 15.15
C THR A 538 19.63 5.07 13.70
N ARG A 539 20.84 4.60 13.39
CA ARG A 539 21.37 4.67 12.01
C ARG A 539 20.49 3.88 11.03
N PRO A 540 20.25 4.41 9.81
CA PRO A 540 19.39 3.74 8.83
C PRO A 540 19.79 2.29 8.50
N ASN A 541 21.11 1.97 8.48
CA ASN A 541 21.58 0.62 8.24
C ASN A 541 21.22 -0.38 9.35
N VAL A 542 20.89 0.07 10.56
CA VAL A 542 20.36 -0.80 11.64
C VAL A 542 18.87 -1.03 11.42
N ILE A 543 18.12 0.03 11.09
CA ILE A 543 16.68 -0.04 10.81
C ILE A 543 16.39 -0.90 9.57
N LEU A 544 17.24 -0.85 8.54
CA LEU A 544 17.13 -1.67 7.33
C LEU A 544 17.02 -3.19 7.65
N PHE A 545 17.67 -3.63 8.72
CA PHE A 545 17.69 -5.02 9.16
C PHE A 545 16.76 -5.30 10.37
N ALA A 546 15.84 -4.39 10.70
CA ALA A 546 15.01 -4.51 11.90
C ALA A 546 14.24 -5.83 11.99
N ASN A 547 13.76 -6.38 10.87
CA ASN A 547 13.03 -7.64 10.81
C ASN A 547 13.93 -8.88 10.67
N ARG A 548 15.24 -8.71 10.42
CA ARG A 548 16.26 -9.78 10.32
C ARG A 548 17.60 -9.28 10.81
N THR A 549 17.69 -8.93 12.10
CA THR A 549 18.87 -8.29 12.70
C THR A 549 20.15 -9.10 12.58
N TYR A 550 20.03 -10.43 12.58
CA TYR A 550 21.15 -11.37 12.42
C TYR A 550 21.84 -11.28 11.04
N LEU A 551 21.15 -10.83 9.99
CA LEU A 551 21.73 -10.65 8.65
C LEU A 551 22.58 -9.38 8.51
N ARG A 552 22.49 -8.42 9.43
CA ARG A 552 23.16 -7.12 9.29
C ARG A 552 24.68 -7.25 9.19
N VAL A 553 25.29 -8.04 10.05
CA VAL A 553 26.74 -8.21 10.07
C VAL A 553 27.23 -8.96 8.82
N PRO A 554 26.65 -10.12 8.44
CA PRO A 554 27.01 -10.83 7.23
C PRO A 554 26.89 -9.98 5.96
N PHE A 555 25.74 -9.35 5.74
CA PHE A 555 25.49 -8.54 4.53
C PHE A 555 26.41 -7.33 4.44
N THR A 556 26.69 -6.68 5.59
CA THR A 556 27.64 -5.55 5.64
C THR A 556 29.07 -6.03 5.32
N GLY A 557 29.46 -7.23 5.78
CA GLY A 557 30.74 -7.85 5.48
C GLY A 557 30.93 -8.11 3.98
N VAL A 558 29.93 -8.76 3.36
CA VAL A 558 29.90 -8.99 1.91
C VAL A 558 30.02 -7.69 1.12
N ALA A 559 29.19 -6.68 1.46
CA ALA A 559 29.21 -5.41 0.76
C ALA A 559 30.57 -4.68 0.89
N LYS A 560 31.18 -4.68 2.09
CA LYS A 560 32.51 -4.11 2.30
C LYS A 560 33.58 -4.79 1.44
N ALA A 561 33.57 -6.12 1.37
CA ALA A 561 34.52 -6.87 0.55
C ALA A 561 34.40 -6.53 -0.94
N ILE A 562 33.17 -6.47 -1.47
CA ILE A 562 32.91 -6.08 -2.86
C ILE A 562 33.38 -4.65 -3.14
N LEU A 563 33.04 -3.69 -2.26
CA LEU A 563 33.45 -2.29 -2.43
C LEU A 563 34.97 -2.13 -2.38
N ALA A 564 35.64 -2.87 -1.48
CA ALA A 564 37.12 -2.83 -1.36
C ALA A 564 37.81 -3.42 -2.58
N SER A 565 37.19 -4.38 -3.28
CA SER A 565 37.75 -4.97 -4.50
C SER A 565 37.63 -4.07 -5.76
N GLY A 566 36.78 -3.04 -5.70
CA GLY A 566 36.44 -2.22 -6.85
C GLY A 566 35.56 -2.91 -7.91
N CYS A 567 35.03 -4.11 -7.62
CA CYS A 567 34.15 -4.85 -8.52
C CYS A 567 32.87 -4.07 -8.84
N LYS A 568 32.49 -4.01 -10.12
CA LYS A 568 31.31 -3.29 -10.60
C LYS A 568 30.18 -4.20 -11.08
N ASP A 569 30.49 -5.44 -11.44
CA ASP A 569 29.51 -6.42 -11.92
C ASP A 569 29.32 -7.53 -10.89
N VAL A 570 28.18 -7.51 -10.17
CA VAL A 570 27.90 -8.43 -9.07
C VAL A 570 26.80 -9.40 -9.47
N GLY A 571 27.10 -10.71 -9.44
CA GLY A 571 26.15 -11.79 -9.66
C GLY A 571 25.41 -12.16 -8.38
N LEU A 572 24.11 -12.38 -8.45
CA LEU A 572 23.31 -12.94 -7.35
C LEU A 572 22.87 -14.37 -7.67
N ARG A 573 23.21 -15.30 -6.78
CA ARG A 573 22.69 -16.66 -6.75
C ARG A 573 22.03 -16.91 -5.40
N ILE A 574 20.82 -16.42 -5.26
CA ILE A 574 20.06 -16.45 -4.02
C ILE A 574 18.78 -17.30 -4.17
N ASP A 575 18.24 -17.79 -3.06
CA ASP A 575 16.96 -18.49 -3.04
C ASP A 575 15.77 -17.52 -3.21
N SER A 576 14.61 -18.05 -3.61
CA SER A 576 13.38 -17.28 -3.77
C SER A 576 12.82 -16.71 -2.47
N HIS A 577 13.29 -17.17 -1.31
CA HIS A 577 12.90 -16.66 0.02
C HIS A 577 13.91 -15.68 0.62
N ASP A 578 15.03 -15.45 -0.08
CA ASP A 578 16.05 -14.49 0.32
C ASP A 578 15.64 -13.07 -0.10
N THR A 579 16.16 -12.11 0.63
CA THR A 579 15.96 -10.70 0.34
C THR A 579 17.23 -10.12 -0.28
N GLU A 580 17.10 -9.42 -1.41
CA GLU A 580 18.24 -8.89 -2.16
C GLU A 580 18.43 -7.37 -2.03
N TYR A 581 17.35 -6.62 -1.71
CA TYR A 581 17.39 -5.17 -1.70
C TYR A 581 18.46 -4.59 -0.78
N GLN A 582 18.78 -5.27 0.33
CA GLN A 582 19.83 -4.83 1.25
C GLN A 582 21.21 -4.75 0.56
N TYR A 583 21.53 -5.67 -0.38
CA TYR A 583 22.78 -5.60 -1.16
C TYR A 583 22.79 -4.36 -2.05
N TRP A 584 21.69 -4.07 -2.74
CA TRP A 584 21.55 -2.84 -3.54
C TRP A 584 21.77 -1.58 -2.69
N TRP A 585 21.17 -1.55 -1.50
CA TRP A 585 21.30 -0.42 -0.59
C TRP A 585 22.72 -0.26 -0.04
N LEU A 586 23.34 -1.35 0.42
CA LEU A 586 24.69 -1.34 1.00
C LEU A 586 25.77 -1.03 -0.03
N LEU A 587 25.62 -1.48 -1.28
CA LEU A 587 26.53 -1.22 -2.38
C LEU A 587 26.29 0.16 -3.04
N GLY A 588 25.16 0.81 -2.73
CA GLY A 588 24.74 2.06 -3.38
C GLY A 588 24.41 1.88 -4.86
N ALA A 589 23.96 0.68 -5.25
CA ALA A 589 23.63 0.34 -6.63
C ALA A 589 22.21 0.83 -7.00
N PRO A 590 22.00 1.19 -8.28
CA PRO A 590 22.97 1.30 -9.37
C PRO A 590 23.75 2.63 -9.41
N GLN A 591 23.50 3.59 -8.48
CA GLN A 591 24.05 4.95 -8.54
C GLN A 591 25.57 5.00 -8.49
N ASN A 592 26.22 4.07 -7.78
CA ASN A 592 27.68 3.97 -7.70
C ASN A 592 28.31 3.28 -8.94
N GLY A 593 27.53 3.06 -10.00
CA GLY A 593 27.98 2.36 -11.21
C GLY A 593 28.20 0.86 -10.97
N ILE A 594 27.63 0.30 -9.89
CA ILE A 594 27.62 -1.14 -9.62
C ILE A 594 26.35 -1.70 -10.26
N ARG A 595 26.53 -2.72 -11.09
CA ARG A 595 25.48 -3.50 -11.72
C ARG A 595 25.28 -4.80 -10.96
N ILE A 596 24.03 -5.13 -10.66
CA ILE A 596 23.66 -6.36 -9.96
C ILE A 596 22.71 -7.16 -10.85
N GLU A 597 23.04 -8.44 -11.12
CA GLU A 597 22.24 -9.34 -11.96
C GLU A 597 22.06 -10.70 -11.27
N ALA A 598 20.85 -11.26 -11.36
CA ALA A 598 20.66 -12.64 -10.98
C ALA A 598 21.33 -13.58 -12.00
N ILE A 599 22.11 -14.54 -11.51
CA ILE A 599 22.76 -15.60 -12.31
C ILE A 599 22.13 -16.99 -12.11
N SER A 600 21.07 -17.05 -11.30
CA SER A 600 20.23 -18.25 -11.10
C SER A 600 18.77 -17.79 -11.15
N TYR A 601 18.02 -18.31 -12.11
CA TYR A 601 16.63 -17.94 -12.37
C TYR A 601 15.93 -19.07 -13.12
N PRO A 602 14.58 -19.12 -13.14
CA PRO A 602 13.83 -20.08 -13.93
C PRO A 602 14.11 -19.96 -15.43
N GLU A 603 14.13 -21.08 -16.14
CA GLU A 603 14.45 -21.16 -17.57
C GLU A 603 13.62 -20.20 -18.45
N ILE A 604 12.35 -20.00 -18.10
CA ILE A 604 11.45 -19.08 -18.82
C ILE A 604 11.97 -17.64 -18.87
N LEU A 605 12.83 -17.24 -17.96
CA LEU A 605 13.44 -15.91 -17.88
C LEU A 605 14.77 -15.79 -18.61
N THR A 606 15.32 -16.88 -19.17
CA THR A 606 16.62 -16.89 -19.89
C THR A 606 16.64 -15.89 -21.05
N ARG A 607 15.48 -15.66 -21.69
CA ARG A 607 15.33 -14.68 -22.79
C ARG A 607 15.64 -13.22 -22.40
N TYR A 608 15.60 -12.92 -21.11
CA TYR A 608 15.87 -11.59 -20.56
C TYR A 608 17.30 -11.44 -20.04
N ALA A 609 18.05 -12.54 -19.95
CA ALA A 609 19.41 -12.54 -19.44
C ALA A 609 20.37 -11.86 -20.42
N ASP A 610 21.30 -11.08 -19.88
CA ASP A 610 22.38 -10.52 -20.66
C ASP A 610 23.53 -11.55 -20.75
N ALA A 611 23.68 -12.16 -21.93
CA ALA A 611 24.73 -13.15 -22.19
C ALA A 611 26.17 -12.55 -22.08
N SER A 612 26.30 -11.24 -22.15
CA SER A 612 27.59 -10.55 -22.02
C SER A 612 27.98 -10.27 -20.56
N PHE A 613 27.05 -10.43 -19.61
CA PHE A 613 27.31 -10.16 -18.20
C PHE A 613 28.32 -11.16 -17.61
N LYS A 614 29.43 -10.64 -17.13
CA LYS A 614 30.51 -11.42 -16.50
C LYS A 614 30.79 -10.86 -15.12
N PRO A 615 30.23 -11.47 -14.05
CA PRO A 615 30.42 -10.95 -12.70
C PRO A 615 31.88 -11.07 -12.26
N CYS A 616 32.41 -10.03 -11.62
CA CYS A 616 33.69 -10.05 -10.91
C CYS A 616 33.53 -10.46 -9.43
N ALA A 617 32.30 -10.43 -8.91
CA ALA A 617 31.92 -10.96 -7.61
C ALA A 617 30.58 -11.68 -7.71
N ILE A 618 30.39 -12.77 -6.96
CA ILE A 618 29.12 -13.49 -6.85
C ILE A 618 28.76 -13.66 -5.38
N ILE A 619 27.56 -13.23 -5.03
CA ILE A 619 26.93 -13.50 -3.74
C ILE A 619 26.06 -14.73 -3.88
N CYS A 620 26.31 -15.77 -3.08
CA CYS A 620 25.59 -17.03 -3.16
C CYS A 620 25.07 -17.50 -1.79
N THR A 621 23.77 -17.76 -1.68
CA THR A 621 23.13 -18.38 -0.49
C THR A 621 22.84 -19.87 -0.71
N THR A 622 22.91 -20.35 -1.95
CA THR A 622 22.60 -21.75 -2.33
C THR A 622 23.85 -22.58 -2.69
N CYS A 623 25.05 -22.18 -2.26
CA CYS A 623 26.33 -22.76 -2.66
C CYS A 623 27.07 -23.43 -1.48
N ALA A 624 26.41 -24.30 -0.70
CA ALA A 624 26.91 -24.80 0.58
C ALA A 624 28.34 -25.43 0.53
N GLU A 625 28.69 -26.19 -0.52
CA GLU A 625 29.97 -26.92 -0.59
C GLU A 625 30.86 -26.54 -1.78
N ARG A 626 30.68 -25.31 -2.35
CA ARG A 626 31.44 -24.90 -3.54
C ARG A 626 32.57 -23.97 -3.14
N ASP A 627 33.79 -24.25 -3.66
CA ASP A 627 34.97 -23.39 -3.54
C ASP A 627 35.21 -22.54 -4.80
N ARG A 628 34.54 -22.87 -5.92
CA ARG A 628 34.59 -22.11 -7.18
C ARG A 628 33.21 -21.99 -7.82
N LEU A 629 32.92 -20.83 -8.40
CA LEU A 629 31.68 -20.55 -9.10
C LEU A 629 31.95 -19.59 -10.28
N HIS A 630 31.53 -19.92 -11.50
CA HIS A 630 31.77 -19.13 -12.72
C HIS A 630 33.22 -18.69 -12.91
N GLY A 631 34.20 -19.53 -12.53
CA GLY A 631 35.63 -19.22 -12.61
C GLY A 631 36.18 -18.36 -11.46
N LEU A 632 35.32 -17.91 -10.54
CA LEU A 632 35.70 -17.14 -9.35
C LEU A 632 35.97 -18.09 -8.18
N ASN A 633 36.93 -17.73 -7.32
CA ASN A 633 37.26 -18.49 -6.11
C ASN A 633 36.45 -18.00 -4.90
N LEU A 634 36.25 -18.89 -3.91
CA LEU A 634 35.65 -18.49 -2.64
C LEU A 634 36.55 -17.47 -1.93
N ALA A 635 36.05 -16.28 -1.73
CA ALA A 635 36.73 -15.19 -1.04
C ALA A 635 36.37 -15.08 0.44
N GLY A 636 35.20 -15.59 0.83
CA GLY A 636 34.77 -15.60 2.23
C GLY A 636 33.37 -16.18 2.42
N THR A 637 33.09 -16.60 3.67
CA THR A 637 31.77 -17.07 4.11
C THR A 637 31.24 -16.14 5.18
N TYR A 638 30.01 -15.65 4.99
CA TYR A 638 29.35 -14.68 5.82
C TYR A 638 27.98 -15.22 6.25
N ALA A 639 27.97 -16.01 7.31
CA ALA A 639 26.80 -16.80 7.74
C ALA A 639 26.23 -17.64 6.57
N GLU A 640 25.03 -17.36 6.11
CA GLU A 640 24.35 -18.09 5.03
C GLU A 640 24.86 -17.75 3.62
N ALA A 641 25.60 -16.63 3.46
CA ALA A 641 26.09 -16.17 2.17
C ALA A 641 27.58 -16.49 1.97
N LYS A 642 27.93 -17.07 0.81
CA LYS A 642 29.30 -17.21 0.30
C LYS A 642 29.56 -16.12 -0.74
N LEU A 643 30.75 -15.51 -0.65
CA LEU A 643 31.24 -14.54 -1.63
C LEU A 643 32.33 -15.19 -2.47
N PHE A 644 32.17 -15.17 -3.80
CA PHE A 644 33.17 -15.60 -4.77
C PHE A 644 33.70 -14.40 -5.52
N MET A 645 35.03 -14.33 -5.73
CA MET A 645 35.70 -13.18 -6.40
C MET A 645 36.85 -13.64 -7.26
N GLY A 646 37.21 -12.85 -8.26
CA GLY A 646 38.41 -13.04 -9.07
C GLY A 646 39.66 -12.49 -8.35
N GLY A 647 40.77 -13.24 -8.39
CA GLY A 647 42.02 -12.85 -7.73
C GLY A 647 42.19 -13.37 -6.30
N THR A 648 43.39 -13.25 -5.74
CA THR A 648 43.66 -13.56 -4.32
C THR A 648 43.16 -12.39 -3.46
N TYR A 649 41.94 -12.49 -2.95
CA TYR A 649 41.48 -11.57 -1.92
C TYR A 649 42.17 -11.91 -0.60
N ASP A 650 42.92 -10.95 -0.05
CA ASP A 650 43.52 -11.05 1.27
C ASP A 650 42.55 -10.45 2.32
N PRO A 651 41.91 -11.26 3.17
CA PRO A 651 40.95 -10.78 4.15
C PRO A 651 41.55 -9.86 5.21
N ASP A 652 42.87 -9.82 5.37
CA ASP A 652 43.53 -9.02 6.40
C ASP A 652 43.93 -7.60 5.92
N LYS A 653 43.82 -7.28 4.64
CA LYS A 653 44.04 -5.92 4.11
C LYS A 653 42.92 -4.93 4.33
N GLY A 654 41.80 -5.35 4.93
CA GLY A 654 40.58 -4.55 5.17
C GLY A 654 40.25 -4.29 6.64
N LYS A 655 41.19 -4.52 7.57
CA LYS A 655 41.02 -4.18 8.99
C LYS A 655 41.32 -2.72 9.27
#